data_09fb43f2d881244f1eee9e7dcf74cdaf
#
_entry.id   09fb43f2d881244f1eee9e7dcf74cdaf
#
_cell.length_a   1.000
_cell.length_b   1.000
_cell.length_c   1.000
_cell.angle_alpha   90.00
_cell.angle_beta   90.00
_cell.angle_gamma   90.00
#
_symmetry.space_group_name_H-M   'P 1'
#
loop_
_entity.id
_entity.type
_entity.pdbx_description
1 polymer ?
#
loop_
_entity_poly.entity_id
_entity_poly.type
_entity_poly.pdbx_seq_one_letter_code
_entity_poly.pdbx_strand_id
1 'polypeptide(L)'
;MKNFTIIIFILSVLFAKSSFGEILGKINERVDEILISQFFENYTHIKNNENDDRIIEVFENNKLEGYIFSTWDMVQSLGYDRSPYEIIIGLNFSGTIAGAKLTYHNEPLFEHDISESALLEYVERTKDINIANGMSRASRDKPIRPDTVHRGTISSNLMHEAIFKSARNASLSVGLFQSSYTNRLNYLKEIELSWEELVKKKYVIYKNNYIFGGYEKSELALTLISPRAIGYNILKKRSHDKLMASLNAKDNAILIAGNGYSFKGDKWRSSKLFDRIRLVQEDKIIYFKASDHTRVSKIQSKDSPKFKEISIFKISSKYNFDPTKPWYLEIVDTENIEKISNNILIPYLINDELVINKSKPIPMWLNVWLDSKFRILILITALLVLTLITVFQEKISKYRITYKYIRMSYLLFTLIWIGWYTGAQLSIFNILSLIRIPITGADLNFFLIDPLIFIILAFTIISTIVLGRGLFCGWLCPFGALQEIISFIAKQIGIKKKELPEKYYNKLWTIKYFLLVGIIGVSFISMETASSIAEIEPFKTAIMRHFNRGLPYVSYALILLIISIFMERGFCRFICPLGGSLALLGKIRITDNLKRRKECGSPCNLCSTSCPVKAIPSQGVNKGKIIMSECFRCLDCQLEYSDNHRCPPLVQLNKNKVI
;
A
#
# COMPACT_ATOMS: atom_id res chain seq x y z
N MET A 1 13.80 27.65 23.30
CA MET A 1 13.50 26.32 22.74
C MET A 1 12.39 26.32 21.66
N LYS A 2 11.34 27.15 21.74
CA LYS A 2 10.28 27.20 20.68
C LYS A 2 10.80 27.65 19.31
N ASN A 3 11.72 28.59 19.23
CA ASN A 3 12.23 29.10 17.94
C ASN A 3 13.23 28.17 17.26
N PHE A 4 13.91 27.32 18.01
CA PHE A 4 14.90 26.36 17.45
C PHE A 4 14.21 25.18 16.74
N THR A 5 13.07 24.74 17.22
CA THR A 5 12.27 23.67 16.62
C THR A 5 11.65 24.11 15.29
N ILE A 6 11.24 25.37 15.19
CA ILE A 6 10.67 25.96 13.96
C ILE A 6 11.77 26.14 12.89
N ILE A 7 12.97 26.55 13.28
CA ILE A 7 14.11 26.73 12.36
C ILE A 7 14.57 25.37 11.78
N ILE A 8 14.62 24.31 12.58
CA ILE A 8 14.95 22.95 12.10
C ILE A 8 13.86 22.46 11.15
N PHE A 9 12.59 22.72 11.43
CA PHE A 9 11.47 22.34 10.54
C PHE A 9 11.53 23.11 9.21
N ILE A 10 11.86 24.39 9.20
CA ILE A 10 11.98 25.22 7.99
C ILE A 10 13.22 24.80 7.17
N LEU A 11 14.37 24.53 7.83
CA LEU A 11 15.56 24.04 7.16
C LEU A 11 15.35 22.65 6.55
N SER A 12 14.61 21.75 7.20
CA SER A 12 14.32 20.42 6.65
C SER A 12 13.42 20.46 5.41
N VAL A 13 12.52 21.43 5.30
CA VAL A 13 11.66 21.65 4.12
C VAL A 13 12.46 22.22 2.93
N LEU A 14 13.52 22.98 3.19
CA LEU A 14 14.33 23.60 2.14
C LEU A 14 15.37 22.65 1.50
N PHE A 15 15.75 21.56 2.18
CA PHE A 15 16.75 20.60 1.68
C PHE A 15 16.16 19.31 1.08
N ALA A 16 14.85 19.14 1.02
CA ALA A 16 14.19 17.90 0.57
C ALA A 16 13.84 17.90 -0.92
N LYS A 17 14.80 18.20 -1.81
CA LYS A 17 14.61 18.06 -3.26
C LYS A 17 15.75 17.28 -3.93
N SER A 18 15.89 16.01 -3.59
CA SER A 18 16.40 15.04 -4.56
C SER A 18 15.36 13.93 -4.67
N SER A 19 14.67 13.84 -5.79
CA SER A 19 13.76 12.74 -6.04
C SER A 19 14.59 11.50 -6.37
N PHE A 20 14.21 10.34 -5.87
CA PHE A 20 14.85 9.06 -6.22
C PHE A 20 14.84 8.83 -7.74
N GLY A 21 13.85 9.37 -8.46
CA GLY A 21 13.79 9.36 -9.91
C GLY A 21 14.92 10.14 -10.60
N GLU A 22 15.48 11.17 -9.97
CA GLU A 22 16.70 11.84 -10.48
C GLU A 22 17.94 10.98 -10.33
N ILE A 23 17.94 10.07 -9.33
CA ILE A 23 19.05 9.13 -9.08
C ILE A 23 19.01 7.97 -10.08
N LEU A 24 17.82 7.47 -10.43
CA LEU A 24 17.64 6.31 -11.32
C LEU A 24 17.77 6.64 -12.82
N GLY A 25 17.65 7.89 -13.23
CA GLY A 25 17.63 8.26 -14.65
C GLY A 25 16.32 7.87 -15.36
N LYS A 26 16.29 7.99 -16.69
CA LYS A 26 15.11 7.61 -17.50
C LYS A 26 15.00 6.10 -17.62
N ILE A 27 13.78 5.58 -17.82
CA ILE A 27 13.53 4.15 -17.93
C ILE A 27 14.35 3.47 -19.03
N ASN A 28 14.60 4.15 -20.15
CA ASN A 28 15.43 3.63 -21.24
C ASN A 28 16.88 3.37 -20.88
N GLU A 29 17.41 4.04 -19.87
CA GLU A 29 18.78 3.86 -19.38
C GLU A 29 18.89 2.70 -18.39
N ARG A 30 17.75 2.21 -17.88
CA ARG A 30 17.66 1.16 -16.88
C ARG A 30 17.24 -0.20 -17.45
N VAL A 31 16.74 -0.23 -18.67
CA VAL A 31 16.29 -1.44 -19.35
C VAL A 31 17.32 -1.83 -20.39
N ASP A 32 18.04 -2.92 -20.12
CA ASP A 32 19.04 -3.47 -21.04
C ASP A 32 18.42 -4.48 -22.02
N GLU A 33 19.15 -4.79 -23.09
CA GLU A 33 18.72 -5.74 -24.12
C GLU A 33 18.48 -7.15 -23.57
N ILE A 34 19.22 -7.54 -22.54
CA ILE A 34 19.08 -8.85 -21.88
C ILE A 34 17.72 -8.94 -21.17
N LEU A 35 17.34 -7.88 -20.48
CA LEU A 35 16.05 -7.83 -19.78
C LEU A 35 14.87 -7.83 -20.76
N ILE A 36 14.98 -7.09 -21.87
CA ILE A 36 13.95 -7.05 -22.88
C ILE A 36 13.76 -8.45 -23.49
N SER A 37 14.85 -9.14 -23.85
CA SER A 37 14.79 -10.49 -24.41
C SER A 37 14.19 -11.54 -23.46
N GLN A 38 14.37 -11.35 -22.13
CA GLN A 38 13.74 -12.22 -21.14
C GLN A 38 12.21 -12.09 -21.12
N PHE A 39 11.68 -10.90 -21.47
CA PHE A 39 10.24 -10.64 -21.48
C PHE A 39 9.63 -10.88 -22.88
N PHE A 40 10.37 -10.56 -23.93
CA PHE A 40 9.95 -10.62 -25.33
C PHE A 40 11.07 -11.24 -26.16
N GLU A 41 11.00 -12.56 -26.38
CA GLU A 41 12.08 -13.37 -26.97
C GLU A 41 12.50 -12.91 -28.37
N ASN A 42 11.56 -12.43 -29.20
CA ASN A 42 11.80 -12.10 -30.60
C ASN A 42 11.74 -10.59 -30.91
N TYR A 43 11.97 -9.73 -29.90
CA TYR A 43 11.90 -8.30 -30.13
C TYR A 43 12.97 -7.82 -31.11
N THR A 44 12.64 -6.80 -31.92
CA THR A 44 13.57 -6.23 -32.92
C THR A 44 14.03 -4.83 -32.56
N HIS A 45 13.17 -4.01 -32.00
CA HIS A 45 13.50 -2.65 -31.55
C HIS A 45 12.52 -2.16 -30.50
N ILE A 46 12.92 -1.09 -29.81
CA ILE A 46 12.10 -0.43 -28.80
C ILE A 46 11.87 1.04 -29.17
N LYS A 47 10.78 1.62 -28.71
CA LYS A 47 10.46 3.04 -28.89
C LYS A 47 9.79 3.57 -27.62
N ASN A 48 10.04 4.84 -27.26
CA ASN A 48 9.27 5.50 -26.22
C ASN A 48 7.83 5.72 -26.66
N ASN A 49 6.87 5.51 -25.76
CA ASN A 49 5.49 5.80 -26.05
C ASN A 49 5.29 7.33 -26.19
N GLU A 50 4.58 7.75 -27.22
CA GLU A 50 4.37 9.18 -27.55
C GLU A 50 3.47 9.90 -26.52
N ASN A 51 2.64 9.17 -25.79
CA ASN A 51 1.69 9.73 -24.83
C ASN A 51 2.18 9.66 -23.37
N ASP A 52 3.16 8.80 -23.04
CA ASP A 52 3.69 8.60 -21.70
C ASP A 52 5.14 8.13 -21.78
N ASP A 53 6.08 9.02 -21.50
CA ASP A 53 7.54 8.79 -21.55
C ASP A 53 8.05 7.79 -20.53
N ARG A 54 7.19 7.35 -19.58
CA ARG A 54 7.48 6.31 -18.59
C ARG A 54 7.27 4.90 -19.14
N ILE A 55 6.82 4.77 -20.41
CA ILE A 55 6.47 3.50 -21.04
C ILE A 55 7.30 3.32 -22.30
N ILE A 56 7.91 2.15 -22.43
CA ILE A 56 8.63 1.71 -23.62
C ILE A 56 7.73 0.78 -24.42
N GLU A 57 7.60 1.01 -25.70
CA GLU A 57 6.96 0.12 -26.66
C GLU A 57 7.99 -0.87 -27.22
N VAL A 58 7.66 -2.14 -27.23
CA VAL A 58 8.51 -3.23 -27.75
C VAL A 58 7.92 -3.76 -29.03
N PHE A 59 8.74 -3.83 -30.07
CA PHE A 59 8.32 -4.25 -31.41
C PHE A 59 9.03 -5.52 -31.87
N GLU A 60 8.29 -6.41 -32.51
CA GLU A 60 8.76 -7.53 -33.30
C GLU A 60 8.43 -7.27 -34.79
N ASN A 61 9.45 -7.16 -35.64
CA ASN A 61 9.26 -6.92 -37.08
C ASN A 61 8.27 -5.79 -37.41
N ASN A 62 8.41 -4.62 -36.77
CA ASN A 62 7.51 -3.45 -36.85
C ASN A 62 6.09 -3.68 -36.30
N LYS A 63 5.82 -4.83 -35.69
CA LYS A 63 4.58 -5.11 -34.97
C LYS A 63 4.82 -4.84 -33.49
N LEU A 64 3.94 -4.03 -32.88
CA LEU A 64 3.99 -3.78 -31.44
C LEU A 64 3.61 -5.07 -30.69
N GLU A 65 4.54 -5.59 -29.88
CA GLU A 65 4.39 -6.85 -29.13
C GLU A 65 3.93 -6.59 -27.70
N GLY A 66 4.40 -5.52 -27.10
CA GLY A 66 4.01 -5.17 -25.74
C GLY A 66 4.64 -3.87 -25.24
N TYR A 67 4.62 -3.71 -23.93
CA TYR A 67 5.05 -2.52 -23.21
C TYR A 67 5.95 -2.89 -22.05
N ILE A 68 6.95 -2.05 -21.77
CA ILE A 68 7.81 -2.16 -20.58
C ILE A 68 7.68 -0.86 -19.78
N PHE A 69 7.59 -0.97 -18.47
CA PHE A 69 7.50 0.16 -17.54
C PHE A 69 8.01 -0.24 -16.15
N SER A 70 8.29 0.75 -15.30
CA SER A 70 8.78 0.57 -13.95
C SER A 70 7.69 0.82 -12.90
N THR A 71 7.71 0.05 -11.82
CA THR A 71 6.83 0.31 -10.66
C THR A 71 7.16 1.64 -10.01
N TRP A 72 8.43 2.05 -10.01
CA TRP A 72 8.80 3.34 -9.46
C TRP A 72 8.21 4.51 -10.25
N ASP A 73 8.35 4.50 -11.58
CA ASP A 73 7.83 5.58 -12.43
C ASP A 73 6.29 5.66 -12.41
N MET A 74 5.62 4.52 -12.30
CA MET A 74 4.16 4.44 -12.34
C MET A 74 3.47 4.75 -11.03
N VAL A 75 4.03 4.30 -9.88
CA VAL A 75 3.35 4.36 -8.57
C VAL A 75 4.26 4.76 -7.41
N GLN A 76 5.52 5.10 -7.66
CA GLN A 76 6.53 5.39 -6.63
C GLN A 76 6.57 4.32 -5.54
N SER A 77 6.89 3.10 -5.95
CA SER A 77 6.84 1.90 -5.12
C SER A 77 7.76 1.99 -3.90
N LEU A 78 7.18 1.76 -2.73
CA LEU A 78 7.87 1.81 -1.43
C LEU A 78 7.74 0.47 -0.71
N GLY A 79 8.85 -0.01 -0.17
CA GLY A 79 8.93 -1.25 0.58
C GLY A 79 8.43 -1.16 2.02
N TYR A 80 8.66 -2.22 2.79
CA TYR A 80 8.20 -2.35 4.16
C TYR A 80 8.70 -1.23 5.08
N ASP A 81 9.97 -0.85 4.95
CA ASP A 81 10.59 0.25 5.69
C ASP A 81 10.48 1.61 4.97
N ARG A 82 9.68 1.67 3.90
CA ARG A 82 9.48 2.82 3.01
C ARG A 82 10.71 3.25 2.22
N SER A 83 11.67 2.36 2.08
CA SER A 83 12.71 2.51 1.09
C SER A 83 12.14 2.28 -0.31
N PRO A 84 12.58 3.03 -1.32
CA PRO A 84 12.16 2.80 -2.68
C PRO A 84 12.62 1.44 -3.17
N TYR A 85 11.81 0.81 -4.02
CA TYR A 85 12.21 -0.34 -4.81
C TYR A 85 11.69 -0.21 -6.23
N GLU A 86 12.30 -0.92 -7.15
CA GLU A 86 11.93 -0.92 -8.54
C GLU A 86 11.75 -2.34 -9.08
N ILE A 87 10.61 -2.56 -9.73
CA ILE A 87 10.34 -3.76 -10.52
C ILE A 87 10.04 -3.29 -11.94
N ILE A 88 10.82 -3.79 -12.90
CA ILE A 88 10.56 -3.62 -14.33
C ILE A 88 9.57 -4.69 -14.76
N ILE A 89 8.54 -4.29 -15.49
CA ILE A 89 7.43 -5.15 -15.88
C ILE A 89 7.27 -5.08 -17.40
N GLY A 90 7.23 -6.25 -18.03
CA GLY A 90 6.78 -6.44 -19.41
C GLY A 90 5.29 -6.81 -19.43
N LEU A 91 4.52 -6.15 -20.28
CA LEU A 91 3.09 -6.39 -20.43
C LEU A 91 2.75 -6.58 -21.90
N ASN A 92 2.15 -7.71 -22.26
CA ASN A 92 1.69 -7.95 -23.61
C ASN A 92 0.31 -7.32 -23.89
N PHE A 93 -0.14 -7.38 -25.13
CA PHE A 93 -1.44 -6.83 -25.55
C PHE A 93 -2.65 -7.48 -24.88
N SER A 94 -2.55 -8.73 -24.46
CA SER A 94 -3.65 -9.41 -23.78
C SER A 94 -3.83 -8.93 -22.34
N GLY A 95 -2.93 -8.03 -21.86
CA GLY A 95 -2.89 -7.61 -20.47
C GLY A 95 -2.33 -8.67 -19.55
N THR A 96 -1.53 -9.58 -20.09
CA THR A 96 -0.81 -10.59 -19.33
C THR A 96 0.61 -10.12 -19.09
N ILE A 97 1.12 -10.32 -17.90
CA ILE A 97 2.49 -9.99 -17.53
C ILE A 97 3.42 -10.94 -18.29
N ALA A 98 4.17 -10.41 -19.25
CA ALA A 98 5.16 -11.17 -20.03
C ALA A 98 6.39 -11.51 -19.17
N GLY A 99 6.71 -10.65 -18.21
CA GLY A 99 7.77 -10.85 -17.24
C GLY A 99 7.80 -9.72 -16.22
N ALA A 100 8.38 -9.98 -15.06
CA ALA A 100 8.64 -8.97 -14.05
C ALA A 100 9.97 -9.26 -13.38
N LYS A 101 10.81 -8.23 -13.17
CA LYS A 101 12.12 -8.37 -12.54
C LYS A 101 12.36 -7.26 -11.53
N LEU A 102 12.73 -7.64 -10.33
CA LEU A 102 13.17 -6.72 -9.28
C LEU A 102 14.58 -6.24 -9.60
N THR A 103 14.74 -4.97 -9.97
CA THR A 103 16.01 -4.37 -10.40
C THR A 103 16.69 -3.59 -9.30
N TYR A 104 15.90 -3.03 -8.39
CA TYR A 104 16.40 -2.31 -7.23
C TYR A 104 15.48 -2.53 -6.03
N HIS A 105 16.07 -2.76 -4.87
CA HIS A 105 15.38 -2.75 -3.60
C HIS A 105 16.33 -2.46 -2.45
N ASN A 106 15.77 -1.95 -1.39
CA ASN A 106 16.44 -1.80 -0.10
C ASN A 106 15.58 -2.40 1.02
N GLU A 107 14.94 -3.54 0.71
CA GLU A 107 14.20 -4.29 1.69
C GLU A 107 15.16 -4.88 2.74
N PRO A 108 14.82 -4.85 4.01
CA PRO A 108 15.66 -5.38 5.08
C PRO A 108 15.65 -6.92 5.12
N LEU A 109 16.04 -7.57 4.03
CA LEU A 109 15.90 -9.01 3.79
C LEU A 109 16.71 -9.84 4.77
N PHE A 110 17.97 -9.49 4.93
CA PHE A 110 18.86 -10.18 5.88
C PHE A 110 18.37 -10.06 7.31
N GLU A 111 17.67 -8.98 7.61
CA GLU A 111 17.10 -8.76 8.92
C GLU A 111 15.85 -9.58 9.17
N HIS A 112 15.22 -10.09 8.11
CA HIS A 112 14.00 -10.90 8.19
C HIS A 112 14.20 -12.38 7.85
N ASP A 113 15.45 -12.92 7.72
CA ASP A 113 15.73 -14.24 7.16
C ASP A 113 14.93 -14.52 5.88
N ILE A 114 14.69 -13.49 5.11
CA ILE A 114 14.11 -13.62 3.79
C ILE A 114 15.28 -13.77 2.85
N SER A 115 15.33 -14.87 2.12
CA SER A 115 16.30 -15.02 1.05
C SER A 115 15.94 -13.97 -0.03
N GLU A 116 16.93 -13.23 -0.48
CA GLU A 116 16.78 -12.32 -1.62
C GLU A 116 16.25 -13.10 -2.83
N SER A 117 16.76 -14.31 -3.06
CA SER A 117 16.26 -15.22 -4.10
C SER A 117 14.77 -15.51 -3.97
N ALA A 118 14.21 -15.60 -2.75
CA ALA A 118 12.79 -15.83 -2.55
C ALA A 118 11.92 -14.63 -2.96
N LEU A 119 12.41 -13.39 -2.81
CA LEU A 119 11.70 -12.21 -3.31
C LEU A 119 11.83 -12.07 -4.84
N LEU A 120 13.00 -12.33 -5.38
CA LEU A 120 13.22 -12.37 -6.83
C LEU A 120 12.28 -13.40 -7.47
N GLU A 121 12.27 -14.62 -6.96
CA GLU A 121 11.40 -15.69 -7.42
C GLU A 121 9.91 -15.32 -7.27
N TYR A 122 9.52 -14.64 -6.18
CA TYR A 122 8.15 -14.16 -6.00
C TYR A 122 7.73 -13.19 -7.11
N VAL A 123 8.59 -12.25 -7.48
CA VAL A 123 8.33 -11.29 -8.56
C VAL A 123 8.23 -12.01 -9.90
N GLU A 124 9.14 -12.94 -10.18
CA GLU A 124 9.14 -13.73 -11.42
C GLU A 124 7.89 -14.61 -11.56
N ARG A 125 7.37 -15.16 -10.48
CA ARG A 125 6.12 -15.94 -10.46
C ARG A 125 4.88 -15.13 -10.83
N THR A 126 4.99 -13.80 -10.97
CA THR A 126 3.88 -12.96 -11.50
C THR A 126 3.76 -13.04 -13.01
N LYS A 127 4.73 -13.65 -13.72
CA LYS A 127 4.67 -13.94 -15.15
C LYS A 127 3.39 -14.75 -15.46
N ASP A 128 2.83 -14.56 -16.64
CA ASP A 128 1.63 -15.18 -17.16
C ASP A 128 0.32 -14.87 -16.39
N ILE A 129 0.37 -14.01 -15.40
CA ILE A 129 -0.83 -13.54 -14.72
C ILE A 129 -1.46 -12.41 -15.55
N ASN A 130 -2.73 -12.59 -15.93
CA ASN A 130 -3.50 -11.53 -16.53
C ASN A 130 -3.91 -10.52 -15.47
N ILE A 131 -3.60 -9.23 -15.68
CA ILE A 131 -3.84 -8.17 -14.70
C ILE A 131 -5.33 -7.98 -14.36
N ALA A 132 -6.24 -8.29 -15.28
CA ALA A 132 -7.66 -8.27 -15.02
C ALA A 132 -8.07 -9.30 -13.95
N ASN A 133 -7.43 -10.47 -13.95
CA ASN A 133 -7.69 -11.54 -13.00
C ASN A 133 -6.95 -11.33 -11.68
N GLY A 134 -5.72 -10.79 -11.72
CA GLY A 134 -4.90 -10.53 -10.55
C GLY A 134 -5.49 -9.51 -9.56
N MET A 135 -6.47 -8.72 -9.99
CA MET A 135 -7.19 -7.74 -9.17
C MET A 135 -8.53 -8.29 -8.62
N SER A 136 -8.98 -9.44 -9.07
CA SER A 136 -10.21 -10.07 -8.60
C SER A 136 -9.92 -10.99 -7.40
N ARG A 137 -10.94 -11.18 -6.55
CA ARG A 137 -10.88 -12.18 -5.48
C ARG A 137 -10.70 -13.56 -6.13
N ALA A 138 -9.68 -14.30 -5.70
CA ALA A 138 -9.43 -15.63 -6.22
C ALA A 138 -10.71 -16.47 -6.26
N SER A 139 -11.01 -17.06 -7.39
CA SER A 139 -11.87 -18.23 -7.47
C SER A 139 -11.28 -19.31 -6.56
N ARG A 140 -12.11 -20.06 -5.84
CA ARG A 140 -11.66 -21.06 -4.86
C ARG A 140 -10.73 -22.14 -5.45
N ASP A 141 -10.66 -22.24 -6.77
CA ASP A 141 -10.01 -23.34 -7.46
C ASP A 141 -8.60 -23.04 -8.03
N LYS A 142 -8.17 -21.76 -8.09
CA LYS A 142 -6.79 -21.41 -8.47
C LYS A 142 -6.36 -20.11 -7.80
N PRO A 143 -5.22 -20.07 -7.09
CA PRO A 143 -4.65 -18.83 -6.58
C PRO A 143 -4.25 -17.95 -7.76
N ILE A 144 -4.79 -16.74 -7.80
CA ILE A 144 -4.54 -15.75 -8.86
C ILE A 144 -3.24 -14.99 -8.58
N ARG A 145 -2.67 -15.11 -7.41
CA ARG A 145 -1.39 -14.54 -7.02
C ARG A 145 -0.44 -15.61 -6.52
N PRO A 146 0.88 -15.44 -6.67
CA PRO A 146 1.85 -16.33 -6.04
C PRO A 146 1.65 -16.40 -4.53
N ASP A 147 1.98 -17.52 -3.93
CA ASP A 147 2.02 -17.64 -2.48
C ASP A 147 3.02 -16.63 -1.91
N THR A 148 2.63 -15.96 -0.84
CA THR A 148 3.49 -14.95 -0.20
C THR A 148 4.76 -15.59 0.34
N VAL A 149 5.87 -14.86 0.26
CA VAL A 149 7.16 -15.32 0.80
C VAL A 149 7.02 -15.51 2.31
N HIS A 150 7.46 -16.66 2.80
CA HIS A 150 7.46 -16.96 4.24
C HIS A 150 8.24 -15.87 5.00
N ARG A 151 7.64 -15.31 6.05
CA ARG A 151 8.15 -14.16 6.82
C ARG A 151 8.25 -12.82 6.05
N GLY A 152 8.10 -12.81 4.73
CA GLY A 152 8.07 -11.64 3.84
C GLY A 152 6.67 -11.28 3.35
N THR A 153 5.62 -11.63 4.09
CA THR A 153 4.23 -11.43 3.66
C THR A 153 3.89 -9.98 3.34
N ILE A 154 4.41 -9.02 4.11
CA ILE A 154 4.15 -7.59 3.88
C ILE A 154 4.88 -7.12 2.62
N SER A 155 6.18 -7.40 2.49
CA SER A 155 6.96 -7.03 1.29
C SER A 155 6.38 -7.66 0.02
N SER A 156 6.02 -8.96 0.06
CA SER A 156 5.35 -9.64 -1.05
C SER A 156 4.02 -8.99 -1.43
N ASN A 157 3.22 -8.59 -0.45
CA ASN A 157 1.94 -7.91 -0.68
C ASN A 157 2.14 -6.51 -1.28
N LEU A 158 3.13 -5.75 -0.81
CA LEU A 158 3.47 -4.44 -1.34
C LEU A 158 3.95 -4.53 -2.79
N MET A 159 4.84 -5.49 -3.08
CA MET A 159 5.33 -5.74 -4.44
C MET A 159 4.20 -6.18 -5.37
N HIS A 160 3.33 -7.07 -4.91
CA HIS A 160 2.15 -7.47 -5.67
C HIS A 160 1.25 -6.28 -6.03
N GLU A 161 0.92 -5.44 -5.03
CA GLU A 161 0.10 -4.24 -5.26
C GLU A 161 0.77 -3.28 -6.24
N ALA A 162 2.07 -3.04 -6.08
CA ALA A 162 2.81 -2.16 -6.98
C ALA A 162 2.84 -2.70 -8.41
N ILE A 163 3.10 -4.00 -8.63
CA ILE A 163 3.09 -4.63 -9.94
C ILE A 163 1.72 -4.42 -10.62
N PHE A 164 0.63 -4.80 -9.94
CA PHE A 164 -0.70 -4.73 -10.55
C PHE A 164 -1.22 -3.29 -10.72
N LYS A 165 -0.91 -2.40 -9.79
CA LYS A 165 -1.25 -0.97 -9.88
C LYS A 165 -0.48 -0.29 -11.02
N SER A 166 0.80 -0.60 -11.17
CA SER A 166 1.64 -0.10 -12.27
C SER A 166 1.19 -0.62 -13.61
N ALA A 167 0.94 -1.92 -13.73
CA ALA A 167 0.45 -2.54 -14.95
C ALA A 167 -0.92 -1.97 -15.36
N ARG A 168 -1.79 -1.69 -14.39
CA ARG A 168 -3.07 -1.02 -14.64
C ARG A 168 -2.87 0.42 -15.11
N ASN A 169 -2.03 1.21 -14.45
CA ASN A 169 -1.77 2.59 -14.83
C ASN A 169 -1.16 2.66 -16.23
N ALA A 170 -0.16 1.84 -16.52
CA ALA A 170 0.43 1.72 -17.84
C ALA A 170 -0.61 1.34 -18.90
N SER A 171 -1.45 0.35 -18.62
CA SER A 171 -2.53 -0.07 -19.52
C SER A 171 -3.54 1.04 -19.80
N LEU A 172 -3.84 1.89 -18.80
CA LEU A 172 -4.70 3.05 -18.97
C LEU A 172 -4.03 4.12 -19.84
N SER A 173 -2.73 4.38 -19.65
CA SER A 173 -1.96 5.36 -20.44
C SER A 173 -1.88 4.97 -21.90
N VAL A 174 -1.62 3.69 -22.20
CA VAL A 174 -1.55 3.19 -23.59
C VAL A 174 -2.91 2.77 -24.17
N GLY A 175 -3.98 2.84 -23.37
CA GLY A 175 -5.34 2.52 -23.82
C GLY A 175 -5.66 1.04 -23.95
N LEU A 176 -4.83 0.15 -23.37
CA LEU A 176 -5.08 -1.29 -23.33
C LEU A 176 -6.26 -1.66 -22.43
N PHE A 177 -6.36 -1.05 -21.27
CA PHE A 177 -7.44 -1.30 -20.32
C PHE A 177 -8.07 -0.01 -19.81
N GLN A 178 -9.40 -0.01 -19.79
CA GLN A 178 -10.15 0.80 -18.84
C GLN A 178 -10.88 -0.21 -17.95
N SER A 179 -10.45 -0.34 -16.72
CA SER A 179 -10.98 -1.19 -15.65
C SER A 179 -11.84 -2.41 -16.05
N SER A 180 -11.26 -3.58 -15.89
CA SER A 180 -11.92 -4.88 -16.06
C SER A 180 -13.06 -5.06 -15.05
N TYR A 181 -14.30 -4.99 -15.50
CA TYR A 181 -15.44 -5.41 -14.69
C TYR A 181 -16.40 -6.22 -15.56
N THR A 182 -16.72 -7.42 -15.12
CA THR A 182 -17.79 -8.24 -15.64
C THR A 182 -19.10 -7.50 -15.52
N ASN A 183 -19.58 -6.85 -16.61
CA ASN A 183 -20.82 -6.14 -16.44
C ASN A 183 -21.56 -5.82 -17.72
N ARG A 184 -22.83 -5.56 -17.55
CA ARG A 184 -23.76 -5.31 -18.63
C ARG A 184 -23.48 -3.95 -19.27
N LEU A 185 -23.30 -3.95 -20.56
CA LEU A 185 -23.17 -2.74 -21.36
C LEU A 185 -24.51 -1.97 -21.35
N ASN A 186 -24.47 -0.67 -21.13
CA ASN A 186 -25.65 0.18 -21.22
C ASN A 186 -25.97 0.51 -22.68
N TYR A 187 -26.74 -0.35 -23.30
CA TYR A 187 -27.16 -0.15 -24.71
C TYR A 187 -28.14 1.01 -24.88
N LEU A 188 -28.82 1.44 -23.84
CA LEU A 188 -29.92 2.41 -23.91
C LEU A 188 -29.49 3.86 -23.61
N LYS A 189 -28.33 4.08 -23.05
CA LYS A 189 -27.85 5.43 -22.73
C LYS A 189 -27.71 6.25 -23.99
N GLU A 190 -28.38 7.39 -24.07
CA GLU A 190 -28.33 8.33 -25.19
C GLU A 190 -27.48 9.54 -24.78
N ILE A 191 -26.54 9.93 -25.63
CA ILE A 191 -25.66 11.11 -25.44
C ILE A 191 -25.40 11.69 -26.82
N GLU A 192 -25.54 12.99 -26.98
CA GLU A 192 -25.14 13.68 -28.20
C GLU A 192 -23.67 14.11 -28.11
N LEU A 193 -22.85 13.65 -29.04
CA LEU A 193 -21.41 13.89 -29.09
C LEU A 193 -20.94 14.20 -30.49
N SER A 194 -20.03 15.14 -30.63
CA SER A 194 -19.28 15.41 -31.86
C SER A 194 -18.28 14.28 -32.14
N TRP A 195 -17.72 14.26 -33.36
CA TRP A 195 -16.67 13.30 -33.71
C TRP A 195 -15.45 13.41 -32.80
N GLU A 196 -14.99 14.62 -32.51
CA GLU A 196 -13.85 14.87 -31.66
C GLU A 196 -14.08 14.34 -30.24
N GLU A 197 -15.28 14.56 -29.69
CA GLU A 197 -15.65 14.03 -28.38
C GLU A 197 -15.75 12.51 -28.36
N LEU A 198 -16.24 11.87 -29.43
CA LEU A 198 -16.27 10.42 -29.58
C LEU A 198 -14.86 9.83 -29.55
N VAL A 199 -13.91 10.47 -30.22
CA VAL A 199 -12.49 10.06 -30.23
C VAL A 199 -11.85 10.33 -28.87
N LYS A 200 -12.05 11.52 -28.29
CA LYS A 200 -11.52 11.90 -26.97
C LYS A 200 -12.01 10.97 -25.87
N LYS A 201 -13.28 10.57 -25.88
CA LYS A 201 -13.86 9.61 -24.97
C LYS A 201 -13.50 8.14 -25.30
N LYS A 202 -12.70 7.90 -26.34
CA LYS A 202 -12.34 6.57 -26.83
C LYS A 202 -13.56 5.69 -27.17
N TYR A 203 -14.67 6.29 -27.56
CA TYR A 203 -15.80 5.59 -28.14
C TYR A 203 -15.51 5.18 -29.59
N VAL A 204 -14.69 5.96 -30.26
CA VAL A 204 -14.13 5.67 -31.58
C VAL A 204 -12.61 5.66 -31.45
N ILE A 205 -11.97 4.58 -31.85
CA ILE A 205 -10.51 4.55 -32.03
C ILE A 205 -10.23 5.05 -33.45
N TYR A 206 -9.61 6.21 -33.56
CA TYR A 206 -9.23 6.81 -34.85
C TYR A 206 -7.71 6.89 -34.93
N LYS A 207 -7.17 6.25 -35.98
CA LYS A 207 -5.75 6.35 -36.35
C LYS A 207 -5.62 7.01 -37.71
N ASN A 208 -4.79 8.02 -37.79
CA ASN A 208 -4.46 8.73 -39.03
C ASN A 208 -2.97 8.60 -39.32
N ASN A 209 -2.62 8.79 -40.59
CA ASN A 209 -1.23 8.83 -41.07
C ASN A 209 -0.40 7.59 -40.70
N TYR A 210 -0.96 6.40 -40.77
CA TYR A 210 -0.18 5.17 -40.59
C TYR A 210 0.17 4.54 -41.96
N ILE A 211 1.30 3.86 -41.98
CA ILE A 211 1.81 3.16 -43.19
C ILE A 211 1.38 1.70 -43.08
N PHE A 212 0.66 1.22 -44.11
CA PHE A 212 0.26 -0.18 -44.15
C PHE A 212 -0.02 -0.62 -45.62
N GLY A 213 0.42 -1.83 -45.97
CA GLY A 213 0.19 -2.42 -47.27
C GLY A 213 0.69 -1.55 -48.45
N GLY A 214 1.81 -0.84 -48.28
CA GLY A 214 2.38 0.03 -49.29
C GLY A 214 1.73 1.42 -49.43
N TYR A 215 0.74 1.73 -48.60
CA TYR A 215 0.10 3.06 -48.57
C TYR A 215 0.71 3.95 -47.50
N GLU A 216 1.31 5.09 -47.89
CA GLU A 216 2.00 6.01 -46.99
C GLU A 216 1.08 6.79 -46.05
N LYS A 217 -0.20 6.96 -46.42
CA LYS A 217 -1.21 7.71 -45.66
C LYS A 217 -2.51 6.92 -45.58
N SER A 218 -2.60 6.03 -44.60
CA SER A 218 -3.82 5.32 -44.31
C SER A 218 -4.52 5.90 -43.09
N GLU A 219 -5.84 5.89 -43.08
CA GLU A 219 -6.68 6.30 -41.96
C GLU A 219 -7.62 5.15 -41.61
N LEU A 220 -7.83 4.95 -40.33
CA LEU A 220 -8.75 3.93 -39.85
C LEU A 220 -9.53 4.41 -38.62
N ALA A 221 -10.83 4.13 -38.63
CA ALA A 221 -11.69 4.30 -37.48
C ALA A 221 -12.36 2.97 -37.11
N LEU A 222 -12.34 2.63 -35.85
CA LEU A 222 -12.95 1.42 -35.29
C LEU A 222 -13.85 1.78 -34.12
N THR A 223 -15.05 1.22 -34.07
CA THR A 223 -15.97 1.45 -32.97
C THR A 223 -16.98 0.32 -32.79
N LEU A 224 -17.41 0.08 -31.55
CA LEU A 224 -18.55 -0.73 -31.21
C LEU A 224 -19.81 0.14 -31.34
N ILE A 225 -20.68 -0.16 -32.31
CA ILE A 225 -21.87 0.68 -32.58
C ILE A 225 -23.14 0.20 -31.94
N SER A 226 -23.15 -0.94 -31.27
CA SER A 226 -24.34 -1.49 -30.61
C SER A 226 -24.93 -0.55 -29.54
N PRO A 227 -24.15 0.16 -28.67
CA PRO A 227 -24.69 1.12 -27.73
C PRO A 227 -25.26 2.35 -28.42
N ARG A 228 -26.44 2.84 -27.98
CA ARG A 228 -27.07 4.07 -28.52
C ARG A 228 -26.20 5.29 -28.40
N ALA A 229 -25.45 5.43 -27.29
CA ALA A 229 -24.50 6.52 -27.07
C ALA A 229 -23.45 6.66 -28.19
N ILE A 230 -23.14 5.58 -28.89
CA ILE A 230 -22.22 5.58 -30.01
C ILE A 230 -22.98 5.51 -31.34
N GLY A 231 -23.88 4.54 -31.44
CA GLY A 231 -24.57 4.24 -32.67
C GLY A 231 -25.45 5.40 -33.20
N TYR A 232 -26.10 6.16 -32.32
CA TYR A 232 -26.93 7.32 -32.74
C TYR A 232 -26.08 8.46 -33.30
N ASN A 233 -24.89 8.68 -32.73
CA ASN A 233 -23.96 9.70 -33.22
C ASN A 233 -23.30 9.30 -34.56
N ILE A 234 -23.07 8.00 -34.78
CA ILE A 234 -22.42 7.48 -35.99
C ILE A 234 -23.41 7.27 -37.15
N LEU A 235 -24.60 6.71 -36.89
CA LEU A 235 -25.55 6.26 -37.90
C LEU A 235 -26.84 7.06 -37.96
N LYS A 236 -27.14 7.94 -37.00
CA LYS A 236 -28.45 8.50 -36.62
C LYS A 236 -29.43 7.44 -36.07
N LYS A 237 -30.35 7.90 -35.22
CA LYS A 237 -31.31 7.09 -34.46
C LYS A 237 -32.03 6.04 -35.33
N ARG A 238 -32.69 6.47 -36.41
CA ARG A 238 -33.49 5.59 -37.29
C ARG A 238 -32.67 4.45 -37.90
N SER A 239 -31.43 4.73 -38.36
CA SER A 239 -30.56 3.76 -38.99
C SER A 239 -29.98 2.77 -37.96
N HIS A 240 -29.61 3.26 -36.81
CA HIS A 240 -29.15 2.43 -35.70
C HIS A 240 -30.24 1.50 -35.17
N ASP A 241 -31.47 2.02 -34.92
CA ASP A 241 -32.59 1.20 -34.46
C ASP A 241 -32.96 0.10 -35.47
N LYS A 242 -32.90 0.42 -36.79
CA LYS A 242 -33.09 -0.58 -37.85
C LYS A 242 -31.99 -1.67 -37.81
N LEU A 243 -30.73 -1.27 -37.55
CA LEU A 243 -29.62 -2.20 -37.41
C LEU A 243 -29.85 -3.12 -36.17
N MET A 244 -30.15 -2.53 -35.06
CA MET A 244 -30.35 -3.29 -33.79
C MET A 244 -31.54 -4.24 -33.87
N ALA A 245 -32.62 -3.85 -34.57
CA ALA A 245 -33.76 -4.73 -34.85
C ALA A 245 -33.43 -5.92 -35.74
N SER A 246 -32.35 -5.83 -36.52
CA SER A 246 -31.83 -6.96 -37.36
C SER A 246 -30.86 -7.89 -36.64
N LEU A 247 -30.53 -7.63 -35.38
CA LEU A 247 -29.63 -8.41 -34.53
C LEU A 247 -30.46 -9.25 -33.54
N ASN A 248 -29.97 -10.44 -33.18
CA ASN A 248 -30.52 -11.19 -32.06
C ASN A 248 -30.15 -10.53 -30.71
N ALA A 249 -30.86 -10.90 -29.64
CA ALA A 249 -30.78 -10.23 -28.34
C ALA A 249 -29.35 -10.14 -27.71
N LYS A 250 -28.41 -10.96 -28.13
CA LYS A 250 -27.03 -10.99 -27.61
C LYS A 250 -25.97 -10.72 -28.71
N ASP A 251 -26.42 -10.41 -29.93
CA ASP A 251 -25.48 -10.07 -31.00
C ASP A 251 -24.98 -8.62 -30.82
N ASN A 252 -23.79 -8.36 -31.34
CA ASN A 252 -23.19 -7.05 -31.34
C ASN A 252 -22.83 -6.63 -32.76
N ALA A 253 -22.49 -5.36 -32.95
CA ALA A 253 -22.02 -4.84 -34.22
C ALA A 253 -20.88 -3.85 -34.03
N ILE A 254 -19.87 -3.95 -34.89
CA ILE A 254 -18.77 -3.02 -34.97
C ILE A 254 -18.81 -2.28 -36.31
N LEU A 255 -18.28 -1.06 -36.30
CA LEU A 255 -18.07 -0.30 -37.52
C LEU A 255 -16.57 -0.10 -37.75
N ILE A 256 -16.15 -0.37 -39.00
CA ILE A 256 -14.79 -0.10 -39.49
C ILE A 256 -14.91 0.89 -40.62
N ALA A 257 -14.16 1.97 -40.57
CA ALA A 257 -14.08 2.94 -41.68
C ALA A 257 -12.62 3.24 -41.98
N GLY A 258 -12.28 3.44 -43.26
CA GLY A 258 -10.88 3.65 -43.64
C GLY A 258 -10.69 4.33 -44.96
N ASN A 259 -9.48 4.89 -45.11
CA ASN A 259 -8.90 5.43 -46.35
C ASN A 259 -7.53 4.77 -46.55
N GLY A 260 -7.08 4.62 -47.78
CA GLY A 260 -5.82 3.98 -48.13
C GLY A 260 -5.99 2.48 -48.35
N TYR A 261 -5.41 1.65 -47.48
CA TYR A 261 -5.50 0.18 -47.59
C TYR A 261 -6.94 -0.31 -47.42
N SER A 262 -7.40 -1.15 -48.37
CA SER A 262 -8.74 -1.73 -48.32
C SER A 262 -8.77 -2.89 -47.32
N PHE A 263 -9.40 -2.68 -46.17
CA PHE A 263 -9.55 -3.72 -45.16
C PHE A 263 -10.53 -4.84 -45.55
N LYS A 264 -11.35 -4.66 -46.59
CA LYS A 264 -12.23 -5.73 -47.11
C LYS A 264 -11.51 -6.70 -48.02
N GLY A 265 -10.43 -6.26 -48.68
CA GLY A 265 -9.79 -7.02 -49.73
C GLY A 265 -10.67 -7.13 -51.00
N ASP A 266 -10.15 -7.81 -51.99
CA ASP A 266 -10.86 -7.98 -53.28
C ASP A 266 -11.58 -9.32 -53.38
N LYS A 267 -11.08 -10.33 -52.69
CA LYS A 267 -11.55 -11.71 -52.82
C LYS A 267 -12.81 -12.07 -52.01
N TRP A 268 -13.25 -11.19 -51.06
CA TRP A 268 -14.38 -11.50 -50.18
C TRP A 268 -15.71 -11.77 -50.92
N ARG A 269 -15.88 -11.21 -52.14
CA ARG A 269 -17.10 -11.44 -52.93
C ARG A 269 -17.18 -12.89 -53.47
N SER A 270 -16.05 -13.45 -53.87
CA SER A 270 -15.94 -14.84 -54.32
C SER A 270 -15.84 -15.83 -53.20
N SER A 271 -14.99 -15.57 -52.20
CA SER A 271 -14.74 -16.47 -51.04
C SER A 271 -15.84 -16.46 -50.01
N LYS A 272 -16.72 -15.43 -50.00
CA LYS A 272 -17.73 -15.13 -48.98
C LYS A 272 -17.14 -14.89 -47.58
N LEU A 273 -15.81 -14.73 -47.44
CA LEU A 273 -15.07 -14.47 -46.21
C LEU A 273 -14.22 -13.22 -46.37
N PHE A 274 -14.12 -12.45 -45.28
CA PHE A 274 -13.16 -11.34 -45.18
C PHE A 274 -11.84 -11.88 -44.65
N ASP A 275 -10.83 -11.99 -45.50
CA ASP A 275 -9.51 -12.56 -45.21
C ASP A 275 -8.53 -11.56 -44.59
N ARG A 276 -8.78 -10.28 -44.78
CA ARG A 276 -7.91 -9.17 -44.30
C ARG A 276 -8.27 -8.66 -42.90
N ILE A 277 -9.40 -9.04 -42.34
CA ILE A 277 -9.83 -8.61 -40.99
C ILE A 277 -10.31 -9.80 -40.16
N ARG A 278 -9.91 -9.79 -38.91
CA ARG A 278 -10.42 -10.71 -37.90
C ARG A 278 -10.50 -10.01 -36.54
N LEU A 279 -11.46 -10.43 -35.73
CA LEU A 279 -11.60 -9.92 -34.39
C LEU A 279 -11.04 -10.95 -33.41
N VAL A 280 -10.18 -10.53 -32.50
CA VAL A 280 -9.53 -11.37 -31.51
C VAL A 280 -9.97 -10.94 -30.12
N GLN A 281 -10.47 -11.88 -29.32
CA GLN A 281 -10.80 -11.67 -27.91
C GLN A 281 -10.39 -12.90 -27.12
N GLU A 282 -9.48 -12.71 -26.16
CA GLU A 282 -8.87 -13.82 -25.40
C GLU A 282 -8.30 -14.85 -26.41
N ASP A 283 -8.59 -16.14 -26.25
CA ASP A 283 -8.16 -17.22 -27.15
C ASP A 283 -9.07 -17.40 -28.38
N LYS A 284 -10.03 -16.49 -28.62
CA LYS A 284 -11.03 -16.62 -29.68
C LYS A 284 -10.72 -15.72 -30.85
N ILE A 285 -10.73 -16.28 -32.04
CA ILE A 285 -10.60 -15.54 -33.31
C ILE A 285 -11.94 -15.62 -34.04
N ILE A 286 -12.50 -14.46 -34.38
CA ILE A 286 -13.76 -14.35 -35.09
C ILE A 286 -13.48 -13.85 -36.51
N TYR A 287 -13.83 -14.69 -37.49
CA TYR A 287 -13.76 -14.36 -38.91
C TYR A 287 -15.12 -13.87 -39.39
N PHE A 288 -15.13 -12.78 -40.17
CA PHE A 288 -16.35 -12.21 -40.70
C PHE A 288 -16.72 -12.81 -42.05
N LYS A 289 -18.01 -13.13 -42.23
CA LYS A 289 -18.56 -13.59 -43.49
C LYS A 289 -19.24 -12.44 -44.24
N ALA A 290 -19.44 -12.62 -45.54
CA ALA A 290 -20.18 -11.67 -46.38
C ALA A 290 -21.61 -11.44 -45.86
N SER A 291 -22.25 -12.41 -45.21
CA SER A 291 -23.55 -12.30 -44.57
C SER A 291 -23.56 -11.36 -43.36
N ASP A 292 -22.41 -11.21 -42.70
CA ASP A 292 -22.28 -10.40 -41.48
C ASP A 292 -22.01 -8.91 -41.80
N HIS A 293 -21.84 -8.59 -43.07
CA HIS A 293 -21.43 -7.27 -43.58
C HIS A 293 -22.60 -6.42 -44.04
N THR A 294 -22.56 -5.14 -43.70
CA THR A 294 -23.46 -4.10 -44.20
C THR A 294 -22.65 -2.85 -44.58
N ARG A 295 -22.82 -2.38 -45.81
CA ARG A 295 -22.16 -1.15 -46.27
C ARG A 295 -22.88 0.07 -45.74
N VAL A 296 -22.11 1.10 -45.33
CA VAL A 296 -22.60 2.42 -44.94
C VAL A 296 -22.03 3.47 -45.88
N SER A 297 -22.84 4.45 -46.26
CA SER A 297 -22.43 5.48 -47.22
C SER A 297 -21.59 6.60 -46.56
N LYS A 298 -21.93 6.98 -45.33
CA LYS A 298 -21.18 8.00 -44.56
C LYS A 298 -21.42 7.89 -43.08
N ILE A 299 -20.47 8.36 -42.28
CA ILE A 299 -20.63 8.62 -40.87
C ILE A 299 -21.41 9.93 -40.69
N GLN A 300 -22.37 9.95 -39.78
CA GLN A 300 -23.29 11.07 -39.59
C GLN A 300 -22.90 12.03 -38.46
N SER A 301 -21.84 11.70 -37.72
CA SER A 301 -21.32 12.56 -36.66
C SER A 301 -20.82 13.89 -37.23
N LYS A 302 -21.08 14.98 -36.50
CA LYS A 302 -20.60 16.32 -36.86
C LYS A 302 -19.08 16.32 -36.92
N ASP A 303 -18.50 16.92 -37.93
CA ASP A 303 -17.06 17.08 -38.18
C ASP A 303 -16.28 15.74 -38.34
N SER A 304 -16.99 14.65 -38.74
CA SER A 304 -16.33 13.35 -39.01
C SER A 304 -15.51 13.43 -40.33
N PRO A 305 -14.34 12.77 -40.38
CA PRO A 305 -13.57 12.60 -41.62
C PRO A 305 -14.40 11.89 -42.70
N LYS A 306 -14.08 12.15 -43.97
CA LYS A 306 -14.67 11.45 -45.11
C LYS A 306 -13.90 10.16 -45.37
N PHE A 307 -14.53 9.01 -45.16
CA PHE A 307 -13.94 7.73 -45.44
C PHE A 307 -14.43 7.17 -46.78
N LYS A 308 -13.53 6.56 -47.54
CA LYS A 308 -13.84 5.89 -48.84
C LYS A 308 -14.55 4.56 -48.60
N GLU A 309 -14.17 3.87 -47.54
CA GLU A 309 -14.69 2.54 -47.15
C GLU A 309 -15.27 2.59 -45.74
N ILE A 310 -16.59 2.30 -45.63
CA ILE A 310 -17.28 2.25 -44.33
C ILE A 310 -18.12 0.97 -44.29
N SER A 311 -17.94 0.15 -43.24
CA SER A 311 -18.62 -1.12 -43.13
C SER A 311 -18.99 -1.44 -41.71
N ILE A 312 -20.15 -2.03 -41.55
CA ILE A 312 -20.62 -2.62 -40.29
C ILE A 312 -20.46 -4.12 -40.40
N PHE A 313 -19.89 -4.74 -39.33
CA PHE A 313 -19.78 -6.18 -39.17
C PHE A 313 -20.58 -6.63 -37.97
N LYS A 314 -21.45 -7.61 -38.16
CA LYS A 314 -22.26 -8.21 -37.10
C LYS A 314 -21.43 -9.30 -36.42
N ILE A 315 -21.50 -9.36 -35.09
CA ILE A 315 -20.86 -10.36 -34.27
C ILE A 315 -21.96 -11.21 -33.63
N SER A 316 -22.09 -12.45 -34.07
CA SER A 316 -23.10 -13.35 -33.56
C SER A 316 -22.78 -13.80 -32.10
N SER A 317 -23.81 -13.91 -31.29
CA SER A 317 -23.75 -14.43 -29.93
C SER A 317 -23.13 -15.82 -29.79
N LYS A 318 -23.12 -16.63 -30.86
CA LYS A 318 -22.45 -17.95 -30.89
C LYS A 318 -20.96 -17.91 -30.56
N TYR A 319 -20.31 -16.77 -30.79
CA TYR A 319 -18.88 -16.57 -30.48
C TYR A 319 -18.63 -16.25 -29.00
N ASN A 320 -19.67 -16.06 -28.18
CA ASN A 320 -19.57 -15.61 -26.79
C ASN A 320 -18.68 -14.36 -26.66
N PHE A 321 -18.87 -13.41 -27.58
CA PHE A 321 -18.18 -12.12 -27.55
C PHE A 321 -18.71 -11.27 -26.42
N ASP A 322 -17.83 -10.78 -25.55
CA ASP A 322 -18.16 -9.86 -24.46
C ASP A 322 -17.70 -8.45 -24.81
N PRO A 323 -18.59 -7.54 -25.19
CA PRO A 323 -18.24 -6.17 -25.59
C PRO A 323 -17.66 -5.33 -24.44
N THR A 324 -17.76 -5.78 -23.21
CA THR A 324 -17.21 -5.10 -22.03
C THR A 324 -15.78 -5.49 -21.70
N LYS A 325 -15.28 -6.56 -22.33
CA LYS A 325 -13.89 -7.01 -22.22
C LYS A 325 -13.04 -6.44 -23.36
N PRO A 326 -11.71 -6.35 -23.20
CA PRO A 326 -10.80 -5.98 -24.28
C PRO A 326 -10.91 -6.92 -25.47
N TRP A 327 -10.84 -6.35 -26.66
CA TRP A 327 -10.74 -7.09 -27.90
C TRP A 327 -9.91 -6.30 -28.92
N TYR A 328 -9.45 -6.97 -29.97
CA TYR A 328 -8.60 -6.42 -30.99
C TYR A 328 -9.21 -6.63 -32.37
N LEU A 329 -9.12 -5.62 -33.22
CA LEU A 329 -9.26 -5.81 -34.64
C LEU A 329 -7.86 -6.07 -35.21
N GLU A 330 -7.66 -7.24 -35.77
CA GLU A 330 -6.45 -7.57 -36.51
C GLU A 330 -6.69 -7.36 -37.99
N ILE A 331 -5.81 -6.56 -38.63
CA ILE A 331 -5.78 -6.34 -40.08
C ILE A 331 -4.55 -7.04 -40.63
N VAL A 332 -4.78 -7.98 -41.53
CA VAL A 332 -3.75 -8.85 -42.11
C VAL A 332 -3.34 -8.30 -43.47
N ASP A 333 -2.05 -8.19 -43.74
CA ASP A 333 -1.51 -7.89 -45.06
C ASP A 333 -1.41 -9.17 -45.87
N THR A 334 -2.34 -9.32 -46.85
CA THR A 334 -2.39 -10.50 -47.72
C THR A 334 -1.57 -10.36 -49.00
N GLU A 335 -0.97 -9.18 -49.27
CA GLU A 335 -0.18 -8.92 -50.48
C GLU A 335 1.30 -9.30 -50.32
N ASN A 336 1.80 -9.38 -49.10
CA ASN A 336 3.19 -9.73 -48.78
C ASN A 336 3.27 -11.03 -47.94
N ILE A 337 2.88 -12.16 -48.49
CA ILE A 337 2.82 -13.46 -47.83
C ILE A 337 4.21 -13.96 -47.37
N GLU A 338 5.30 -13.49 -47.97
CA GLU A 338 6.67 -13.86 -47.61
C GLU A 338 7.23 -13.13 -46.35
N LYS A 339 6.54 -12.09 -45.86
CA LYS A 339 6.88 -11.39 -44.61
C LYS A 339 5.72 -11.48 -43.64
N ILE A 340 5.71 -12.51 -42.82
CA ILE A 340 4.69 -12.83 -41.79
C ILE A 340 4.44 -11.70 -40.76
N SER A 341 5.06 -10.52 -40.89
CA SER A 341 5.25 -9.58 -39.79
C SER A 341 4.48 -8.25 -39.89
N ASN A 342 3.52 -8.08 -40.79
CA ASN A 342 2.89 -6.78 -40.99
C ASN A 342 1.40 -6.71 -40.57
N ASN A 343 0.95 -7.53 -39.65
CA ASN A 343 -0.41 -7.42 -39.13
C ASN A 343 -0.54 -6.23 -38.18
N ILE A 344 -1.58 -5.42 -38.36
CA ILE A 344 -1.91 -4.35 -37.41
C ILE A 344 -2.95 -4.84 -36.42
N LEU A 345 -2.63 -4.75 -35.14
CA LEU A 345 -3.56 -4.99 -34.04
C LEU A 345 -4.09 -3.64 -33.54
N ILE A 346 -5.40 -3.46 -33.55
CA ILE A 346 -6.06 -2.26 -33.04
C ILE A 346 -6.85 -2.66 -31.80
N PRO A 347 -6.37 -2.28 -30.62
CA PRO A 347 -7.07 -2.56 -29.38
C PRO A 347 -8.34 -1.72 -29.25
N TYR A 348 -9.40 -2.32 -28.78
CA TYR A 348 -10.64 -1.63 -28.43
C TYR A 348 -11.14 -2.09 -27.06
N LEU A 349 -11.55 -1.11 -26.28
CA LEU A 349 -12.29 -1.33 -25.04
C LEU A 349 -13.33 -0.22 -24.88
N ILE A 350 -14.54 -0.63 -24.54
CA ILE A 350 -15.65 0.29 -24.31
C ILE A 350 -15.39 1.16 -23.08
N ASN A 351 -15.74 2.45 -23.17
CA ASN A 351 -15.59 3.37 -22.05
C ASN A 351 -16.50 2.98 -20.89
N ASP A 352 -15.95 3.08 -19.69
CA ASP A 352 -16.61 2.75 -18.42
C ASP A 352 -17.93 3.47 -18.18
N GLU A 353 -18.12 4.66 -18.77
CA GLU A 353 -19.39 5.40 -18.68
C GLU A 353 -20.59 4.63 -19.25
N LEU A 354 -20.32 3.67 -20.13
CA LEU A 354 -21.33 2.83 -20.78
C LEU A 354 -21.49 1.47 -20.12
N VAL A 355 -20.75 1.17 -19.05
CA VAL A 355 -20.85 -0.11 -18.34
C VAL A 355 -21.73 0.06 -17.08
N ILE A 356 -22.75 -0.78 -16.95
CA ILE A 356 -23.65 -0.80 -15.79
C ILE A 356 -23.07 -1.68 -14.69
N ASN A 357 -23.21 -1.27 -13.42
CA ASN A 357 -22.77 -2.01 -12.23
C ASN A 357 -21.26 -2.25 -12.17
N LYS A 358 -20.52 -1.18 -12.07
CA LYS A 358 -19.09 -1.23 -11.71
C LYS A 358 -18.95 -1.72 -10.26
N SER A 359 -18.65 -2.97 -10.06
CA SER A 359 -18.03 -3.36 -8.79
C SER A 359 -16.61 -2.82 -8.80
N LYS A 360 -16.36 -1.71 -8.09
CA LYS A 360 -14.98 -1.25 -7.88
C LYS A 360 -14.17 -2.41 -7.29
N PRO A 361 -12.93 -2.64 -7.74
CA PRO A 361 -12.10 -3.65 -7.11
C PRO A 361 -12.00 -3.32 -5.63
N ILE A 362 -12.22 -4.33 -4.81
CA ILE A 362 -12.03 -4.17 -3.37
C ILE A 362 -10.56 -3.83 -3.17
N PRO A 363 -10.22 -2.66 -2.58
CA PRO A 363 -8.83 -2.29 -2.40
C PRO A 363 -8.13 -3.36 -1.57
N MET A 364 -6.85 -3.63 -1.87
CA MET A 364 -6.09 -4.71 -1.25
C MET A 364 -6.07 -4.62 0.27
N TRP A 365 -5.95 -3.41 0.82
CA TRP A 365 -6.00 -3.21 2.27
C TRP A 365 -7.29 -3.75 2.89
N LEU A 366 -8.44 -3.61 2.21
CA LEU A 366 -9.71 -4.11 2.73
C LEU A 366 -9.77 -5.64 2.74
N ASN A 367 -9.14 -6.31 1.76
CA ASN A 367 -9.01 -7.78 1.77
C ASN A 367 -8.18 -8.24 2.97
N VAL A 368 -7.05 -7.59 3.25
CA VAL A 368 -6.21 -7.91 4.41
C VAL A 368 -6.97 -7.69 5.73
N TRP A 369 -7.80 -6.64 5.81
CA TRP A 369 -8.65 -6.40 6.99
C TRP A 369 -9.70 -7.51 7.19
N LEU A 370 -10.34 -7.94 6.11
CA LEU A 370 -11.33 -9.04 6.15
C LEU A 370 -10.69 -10.38 6.55
N ASP A 371 -9.50 -10.66 6.04
CA ASP A 371 -8.75 -11.87 6.37
C ASP A 371 -8.24 -11.84 7.83
N SER A 372 -7.94 -10.65 8.36
CA SER A 372 -7.46 -10.45 9.73
C SER A 372 -8.58 -10.20 10.75
N LYS A 373 -9.86 -10.31 10.39
CA LYS A 373 -11.02 -9.91 11.23
C LYS A 373 -11.00 -10.46 12.66
N PHE A 374 -10.60 -11.71 12.86
CA PHE A 374 -10.51 -12.30 14.20
C PHE A 374 -9.37 -11.70 15.04
N ARG A 375 -8.21 -11.45 14.42
CA ARG A 375 -7.08 -10.77 15.07
C ARG A 375 -7.44 -9.34 15.45
N ILE A 376 -8.14 -8.63 14.57
CA ILE A 376 -8.66 -7.27 14.81
C ILE A 376 -9.63 -7.28 15.99
N LEU A 377 -10.56 -8.23 16.04
CA LEU A 377 -11.54 -8.33 17.12
C LEU A 377 -10.86 -8.54 18.48
N ILE A 378 -9.88 -9.45 18.56
CA ILE A 378 -9.11 -9.71 19.80
C ILE A 378 -8.37 -8.43 20.23
N LEU A 379 -7.72 -7.74 19.28
CA LEU A 379 -7.00 -6.49 19.55
C LEU A 379 -7.95 -5.40 20.08
N ILE A 380 -9.07 -5.17 19.41
CA ILE A 380 -10.07 -4.16 19.84
C ILE A 380 -10.59 -4.50 21.24
N THR A 381 -10.88 -5.75 21.52
CA THR A 381 -11.31 -6.19 22.86
C THR A 381 -10.24 -5.89 23.89
N ALA A 382 -8.98 -6.17 23.61
CA ALA A 382 -7.87 -5.86 24.51
C ALA A 382 -7.72 -4.35 24.78
N LEU A 383 -7.86 -3.51 23.72
CA LEU A 383 -7.82 -2.06 23.85
C LEU A 383 -9.01 -1.50 24.65
N LEU A 384 -10.20 -2.10 24.50
CA LEU A 384 -11.37 -1.78 25.32
C LEU A 384 -11.14 -2.12 26.80
N VAL A 385 -10.59 -3.32 27.10
CA VAL A 385 -10.24 -3.70 28.46
C VAL A 385 -9.23 -2.72 29.06
N LEU A 386 -8.19 -2.33 28.31
CA LEU A 386 -7.22 -1.32 28.76
C LEU A 386 -7.88 0.04 29.05
N THR A 387 -8.79 0.46 28.18
CA THR A 387 -9.55 1.69 28.38
C THR A 387 -10.39 1.62 29.64
N LEU A 388 -11.09 0.51 29.89
CA LEU A 388 -11.87 0.28 31.12
C LEU A 388 -10.98 0.29 32.37
N ILE A 389 -9.80 -0.36 32.34
CA ILE A 389 -8.83 -0.31 33.44
C ILE A 389 -8.44 1.14 33.73
N THR A 390 -8.24 1.95 32.70
CA THR A 390 -7.83 3.35 32.84
C THR A 390 -8.96 4.24 33.35
N VAL A 391 -10.19 4.03 32.91
CA VAL A 391 -11.37 4.77 33.38
C VAL A 391 -11.68 4.42 34.84
N PHE A 392 -11.66 3.14 35.18
CA PHE A 392 -11.97 2.67 36.54
C PHE A 392 -10.73 2.54 37.46
N GLN A 393 -9.61 3.18 37.08
CA GLN A 393 -8.34 3.10 37.82
C GLN A 393 -8.46 3.39 39.33
N GLU A 394 -9.35 4.31 39.74
CA GLU A 394 -9.55 4.63 41.16
C GLU A 394 -10.22 3.52 41.94
N LYS A 395 -11.15 2.79 41.33
CA LYS A 395 -11.79 1.63 41.97
C LYS A 395 -10.82 0.46 42.03
N ILE A 396 -10.13 0.20 40.92
CA ILE A 396 -9.22 -0.94 40.78
C ILE A 396 -8.00 -0.79 41.72
N SER A 397 -7.47 0.43 41.89
CA SER A 397 -6.31 0.71 42.72
C SER A 397 -6.53 0.47 44.22
N LYS A 398 -7.79 0.34 44.66
CA LYS A 398 -8.09 -0.07 46.05
C LYS A 398 -7.78 -1.53 46.30
N TYR A 399 -7.79 -2.39 45.28
CA TYR A 399 -7.57 -3.84 45.38
C TYR A 399 -6.17 -4.18 44.84
N ARG A 400 -5.15 -3.98 45.68
CA ARG A 400 -3.74 -4.12 45.32
C ARG A 400 -3.35 -5.47 44.72
N ILE A 401 -3.84 -6.57 45.29
CA ILE A 401 -3.51 -7.93 44.80
C ILE A 401 -4.14 -8.17 43.45
N THR A 402 -5.44 -7.91 43.31
CA THR A 402 -6.21 -8.07 42.07
C THR A 402 -5.59 -7.23 40.92
N TYR A 403 -5.23 -5.97 41.22
CA TYR A 403 -4.59 -5.11 40.22
C TYR A 403 -3.27 -5.69 39.72
N LYS A 404 -2.41 -6.22 40.59
CA LYS A 404 -1.13 -6.82 40.18
C LYS A 404 -1.31 -8.02 39.26
N TYR A 405 -2.32 -8.86 39.51
CA TYR A 405 -2.66 -9.98 38.60
C TYR A 405 -3.18 -9.47 37.28
N ILE A 406 -4.13 -8.53 37.26
CA ILE A 406 -4.66 -7.92 36.03
C ILE A 406 -3.50 -7.33 35.18
N ARG A 407 -2.61 -6.57 35.83
CA ARG A 407 -1.48 -5.96 35.11
C ARG A 407 -0.54 -7.02 34.54
N MET A 408 -0.15 -8.00 35.30
CA MET A 408 0.79 -9.05 34.85
C MET A 408 0.17 -9.87 33.72
N SER A 409 -1.11 -10.26 33.84
CA SER A 409 -1.81 -10.99 32.78
C SER A 409 -1.90 -10.16 31.48
N TYR A 410 -2.17 -8.86 31.61
CA TYR A 410 -2.21 -7.98 30.44
C TYR A 410 -0.82 -7.82 29.79
N LEU A 411 0.25 -7.70 30.57
CA LEU A 411 1.61 -7.63 30.05
C LEU A 411 2.05 -8.93 29.37
N LEU A 412 1.67 -10.09 29.93
CA LEU A 412 1.89 -11.39 29.27
C LEU A 412 1.13 -11.49 27.95
N PHE A 413 -0.14 -11.08 27.91
CA PHE A 413 -0.91 -11.00 26.68
C PHE A 413 -0.24 -10.06 25.66
N THR A 414 0.22 -8.89 26.09
CA THR A 414 0.92 -7.95 25.23
C THR A 414 2.20 -8.54 24.65
N LEU A 415 3.01 -9.23 25.46
CA LEU A 415 4.25 -9.84 25.00
C LEU A 415 3.98 -11.01 24.03
N ILE A 416 3.12 -11.94 24.43
CA ILE A 416 2.91 -13.20 23.70
C ILE A 416 2.03 -12.94 22.47
N TRP A 417 0.87 -12.31 22.63
CA TRP A 417 -0.08 -12.17 21.55
C TRP A 417 0.22 -10.97 20.64
N ILE A 418 0.34 -9.75 21.20
CA ILE A 418 0.62 -8.55 20.39
C ILE A 418 2.06 -8.61 19.87
N GLY A 419 3.04 -8.99 20.69
CA GLY A 419 4.45 -9.01 20.30
C GLY A 419 4.79 -10.23 19.45
N TRP A 420 4.83 -11.39 20.06
CA TRP A 420 5.40 -12.59 19.43
C TRP A 420 4.48 -13.23 18.39
N TYR A 421 3.17 -13.29 18.63
CA TYR A 421 2.26 -13.93 17.69
C TYR A 421 1.90 -13.04 16.51
N THR A 422 1.58 -11.77 16.76
CA THR A 422 1.14 -10.86 15.67
C THR A 422 2.25 -9.97 15.14
N GLY A 423 3.37 -9.80 15.83
CA GLY A 423 4.47 -8.90 15.46
C GLY A 423 4.10 -7.41 15.49
N ALA A 424 2.97 -7.04 16.08
CA ALA A 424 2.41 -5.70 16.03
C ALA A 424 3.11 -4.74 17.03
N GLN A 425 4.42 -4.55 16.87
CA GLN A 425 5.25 -3.65 17.65
C GLN A 425 5.43 -2.31 16.92
N LEU A 426 5.00 -1.21 17.54
CA LEU A 426 5.33 0.12 17.02
C LEU A 426 6.82 0.44 17.23
N SER A 427 7.41 1.10 16.24
CA SER A 427 8.78 1.59 16.25
C SER A 427 8.84 3.08 15.86
N ILE A 428 10.02 3.67 15.96
CA ILE A 428 10.25 5.04 15.50
C ILE A 428 9.96 5.20 14.00
N PHE A 429 10.05 4.12 13.20
CA PHE A 429 9.70 4.13 11.79
C PHE A 429 8.27 4.55 11.51
N ASN A 430 7.32 4.09 12.31
CA ASN A 430 5.92 4.48 12.16
C ASN A 430 5.75 6.00 12.32
N ILE A 431 6.52 6.62 13.20
CA ILE A 431 6.51 8.09 13.42
C ILE A 431 7.21 8.82 12.27
N LEU A 432 8.37 8.35 11.83
CA LEU A 432 9.08 8.91 10.67
C LEU A 432 8.21 8.88 9.42
N SER A 433 7.54 7.77 9.21
CA SER A 433 6.61 7.58 8.11
C SER A 433 5.47 8.60 8.12
N LEU A 434 4.87 8.86 9.30
CA LEU A 434 3.81 9.88 9.44
C LEU A 434 4.34 11.30 9.15
N ILE A 435 5.55 11.63 9.60
CA ILE A 435 6.16 12.94 9.39
C ILE A 435 6.45 13.20 7.92
N ARG A 436 6.80 12.16 7.15
CA ARG A 436 7.18 12.27 5.73
C ARG A 436 6.00 12.32 4.76
N ILE A 437 4.81 11.83 5.12
CA ILE A 437 3.64 11.84 4.22
C ILE A 437 3.38 13.20 3.56
N PRO A 438 3.33 14.34 4.30
CA PRO A 438 3.05 15.63 3.69
C PRO A 438 4.13 16.08 2.70
N ILE A 439 5.34 15.54 2.82
CA ILE A 439 6.52 15.93 2.02
C ILE A 439 6.61 15.07 0.76
N THR A 440 6.36 13.78 0.88
CA THR A 440 6.51 12.81 -0.22
C THR A 440 5.24 12.63 -1.04
N GLY A 441 4.10 13.16 -0.59
CA GLY A 441 2.79 12.93 -1.24
C GLY A 441 2.34 11.46 -1.20
N ALA A 442 2.93 10.63 -0.33
CA ALA A 442 2.64 9.20 -0.26
C ALA A 442 1.18 8.93 0.11
N ASP A 443 0.60 7.89 -0.51
CA ASP A 443 -0.77 7.48 -0.26
C ASP A 443 -0.97 6.95 1.17
N LEU A 444 -1.94 7.50 1.89
CA LEU A 444 -2.32 7.06 3.24
C LEU A 444 -2.79 5.59 3.28
N ASN A 445 -3.23 5.04 2.16
CA ASN A 445 -3.65 3.65 2.05
C ASN A 445 -2.56 2.66 2.46
N PHE A 446 -1.29 3.07 2.39
CA PHE A 446 -0.16 2.26 2.86
C PHE A 446 -0.29 1.84 4.34
N PHE A 447 -0.73 2.76 5.21
CA PHE A 447 -0.93 2.42 6.63
C PHE A 447 -2.06 1.42 6.87
N LEU A 448 -3.01 1.33 5.94
CA LEU A 448 -4.13 0.40 6.03
C LEU A 448 -3.73 -1.04 5.66
N ILE A 449 -2.53 -1.26 5.08
CA ILE A 449 -2.07 -2.60 4.68
C ILE A 449 -1.83 -3.49 5.91
N ASP A 450 -1.36 -2.92 7.04
CA ASP A 450 -1.26 -3.65 8.31
C ASP A 450 -2.32 -3.15 9.30
N PRO A 451 -3.47 -3.83 9.40
CA PRO A 451 -4.58 -3.40 10.24
C PRO A 451 -4.23 -3.36 11.73
N LEU A 452 -3.38 -4.26 12.22
CA LEU A 452 -3.05 -4.33 13.65
C LEU A 452 -2.12 -3.18 14.06
N ILE A 453 -1.09 -2.92 13.27
CA ILE A 453 -0.18 -1.78 13.49
C ILE A 453 -0.97 -0.46 13.36
N PHE A 454 -1.85 -0.34 12.36
CA PHE A 454 -2.68 0.85 12.18
C PHE A 454 -3.58 1.12 13.39
N ILE A 455 -4.29 0.10 13.89
CA ILE A 455 -5.19 0.24 15.05
C ILE A 455 -4.40 0.61 16.30
N ILE A 456 -3.25 -0.04 16.56
CA ILE A 456 -2.39 0.30 17.71
C ILE A 456 -1.83 1.70 17.58
N LEU A 457 -1.41 2.12 16.38
CA LEU A 457 -0.88 3.46 16.12
C LEU A 457 -1.96 4.53 16.35
N ALA A 458 -3.16 4.35 15.79
CA ALA A 458 -4.29 5.23 15.98
C ALA A 458 -4.67 5.36 17.47
N PHE A 459 -4.81 4.23 18.16
CA PHE A 459 -5.07 4.20 19.61
C PHE A 459 -3.96 4.90 20.41
N THR A 460 -2.69 4.68 20.03
CA THR A 460 -1.54 5.30 20.70
C THR A 460 -1.54 6.82 20.52
N ILE A 461 -1.81 7.33 19.32
CA ILE A 461 -1.88 8.77 19.08
C ILE A 461 -3.00 9.39 19.90
N ILE A 462 -4.22 8.84 19.80
CA ILE A 462 -5.40 9.34 20.52
C ILE A 462 -5.16 9.30 22.04
N SER A 463 -4.73 8.16 22.57
CA SER A 463 -4.49 8.00 24.01
C SER A 463 -3.35 8.87 24.51
N THR A 464 -2.33 9.15 23.68
CA THR A 464 -1.23 10.04 24.04
C THR A 464 -1.68 11.50 24.11
N ILE A 465 -2.56 11.94 23.22
CA ILE A 465 -3.14 13.29 23.25
C ILE A 465 -4.11 13.41 24.43
N VAL A 466 -4.88 12.40 24.75
CA VAL A 466 -5.86 12.47 25.85
C VAL A 466 -5.15 12.36 27.22
N LEU A 467 -4.27 11.39 27.38
CA LEU A 467 -3.74 10.95 28.69
C LEU A 467 -2.21 11.05 28.81
N GLY A 468 -1.47 11.22 27.71
CA GLY A 468 -0.02 11.15 27.65
C GLY A 468 0.49 9.75 27.30
N ARG A 469 1.80 9.63 27.02
CA ARG A 469 2.47 8.43 26.46
C ARG A 469 2.28 7.12 27.26
N GLY A 470 1.83 7.23 28.48
CA GLY A 470 1.90 6.14 29.45
C GLY A 470 1.09 4.89 29.07
N LEU A 471 0.00 5.01 28.30
CA LEU A 471 -0.81 3.85 27.93
C LEU A 471 -0.07 2.92 26.98
N PHE A 472 0.55 3.45 25.93
CA PHE A 472 1.34 2.63 25.02
C PHE A 472 2.59 2.10 25.71
N CYS A 473 3.45 2.99 26.23
CA CYS A 473 4.72 2.58 26.83
C CYS A 473 4.55 1.71 28.06
N GLY A 474 3.46 1.86 28.79
CA GLY A 474 3.21 1.11 30.03
C GLY A 474 2.51 -0.22 29.85
N TRP A 475 1.67 -0.38 28.81
CA TRP A 475 0.76 -1.51 28.68
C TRP A 475 0.82 -2.21 27.32
N LEU A 476 1.00 -1.49 26.22
CA LEU A 476 0.88 -2.02 24.86
C LEU A 476 2.22 -2.31 24.17
N CYS A 477 3.34 -1.79 24.71
CA CYS A 477 4.66 -2.04 24.13
C CYS A 477 5.17 -3.43 24.54
N PRO A 478 5.30 -4.40 23.59
CA PRO A 478 5.77 -5.76 23.91
C PRO A 478 7.18 -5.80 24.53
N PHE A 479 8.12 -4.99 24.01
CA PHE A 479 9.46 -4.94 24.58
C PHE A 479 9.46 -4.31 25.99
N GLY A 480 8.59 -3.32 26.21
CA GLY A 480 8.38 -2.77 27.56
C GLY A 480 7.79 -3.80 28.52
N ALA A 481 6.85 -4.63 28.05
CA ALA A 481 6.31 -5.75 28.83
C ALA A 481 7.39 -6.79 29.16
N LEU A 482 8.23 -7.16 28.20
CA LEU A 482 9.35 -8.09 28.40
C LEU A 482 10.32 -7.61 29.50
N GLN A 483 10.72 -6.32 29.43
CA GLN A 483 11.59 -5.74 30.49
C GLN A 483 10.95 -5.78 31.87
N GLU A 484 9.66 -5.50 32.00
CA GLU A 484 8.96 -5.50 33.27
C GLU A 484 8.78 -6.91 33.82
N ILE A 485 8.47 -7.89 32.97
CA ILE A 485 8.36 -9.31 33.34
C ILE A 485 9.72 -9.83 33.87
N ILE A 486 10.81 -9.54 33.14
CA ILE A 486 12.17 -9.93 33.60
C ILE A 486 12.50 -9.28 34.95
N SER A 487 12.22 -7.99 35.10
CA SER A 487 12.44 -7.27 36.37
C SER A 487 11.59 -7.85 37.53
N PHE A 488 10.36 -8.30 37.23
CA PHE A 488 9.48 -8.96 38.20
C PHE A 488 10.05 -10.30 38.61
N ILE A 489 10.49 -11.14 37.66
CA ILE A 489 11.13 -12.46 37.97
C ILE A 489 12.41 -12.24 38.77
N ALA A 490 13.26 -11.30 38.39
CA ALA A 490 14.48 -10.96 39.10
C ALA A 490 14.22 -10.60 40.58
N LYS A 491 13.13 -9.85 40.82
CA LYS A 491 12.70 -9.50 42.19
C LYS A 491 12.26 -10.72 42.98
N GLN A 492 11.58 -11.71 42.36
CA GLN A 492 11.16 -12.95 43.05
C GLN A 492 12.35 -13.82 43.42
N ILE A 493 13.43 -13.79 42.64
CA ILE A 493 14.69 -14.52 42.92
C ILE A 493 15.54 -13.77 43.97
N GLY A 494 15.12 -12.60 44.45
CA GLY A 494 15.81 -11.82 45.47
C GLY A 494 16.86 -10.85 44.96
N ILE A 495 16.97 -10.60 43.66
CA ILE A 495 17.92 -9.63 43.10
C ILE A 495 17.50 -8.21 43.50
N LYS A 496 18.40 -7.52 44.21
CA LYS A 496 18.17 -6.13 44.62
C LYS A 496 18.32 -5.16 43.47
N LYS A 497 17.34 -4.29 43.28
CA LYS A 497 17.39 -3.20 42.27
C LYS A 497 18.49 -2.21 42.63
N LYS A 498 19.29 -1.82 41.65
CA LYS A 498 20.26 -0.74 41.76
C LYS A 498 19.69 0.48 41.07
N GLU A 499 19.44 1.55 41.81
CA GLU A 499 18.93 2.79 41.26
C GLU A 499 20.04 3.83 41.18
N LEU A 500 20.02 4.62 40.09
CA LEU A 500 20.91 5.74 39.92
C LEU A 500 20.49 6.90 40.86
N PRO A 501 21.43 7.71 41.35
CA PRO A 501 21.10 8.94 42.06
C PRO A 501 20.22 9.87 41.22
N GLU A 502 19.20 10.48 41.85
CA GLU A 502 18.20 11.33 41.10
C GLU A 502 18.85 12.48 40.30
N LYS A 503 19.99 12.99 40.72
CA LYS A 503 20.73 14.04 40.03
C LYS A 503 21.07 13.72 38.54
N TYR A 504 21.19 12.44 38.21
CA TYR A 504 21.52 12.02 36.86
C TYR A 504 20.30 11.83 35.96
N TYR A 505 19.10 11.65 36.51
CA TYR A 505 17.91 11.37 35.70
C TYR A 505 17.60 12.45 34.69
N ASN A 506 17.66 13.71 35.04
CA ASN A 506 17.39 14.81 34.13
C ASN A 506 18.33 14.81 32.91
N LYS A 507 19.62 14.48 33.11
CA LYS A 507 20.60 14.36 32.01
C LYS A 507 20.37 13.11 31.17
N LEU A 508 20.05 11.99 31.78
CA LEU A 508 19.81 10.72 31.08
C LEU A 508 18.50 10.76 30.29
N TRP A 509 17.45 11.38 30.77
CA TRP A 509 16.20 11.53 30.04
C TRP A 509 16.35 12.36 28.75
N THR A 510 17.33 13.24 28.66
CA THR A 510 17.57 14.02 27.43
C THR A 510 18.17 13.21 26.29
N ILE A 511 18.84 12.09 26.57
CA ILE A 511 19.48 11.23 25.56
C ILE A 511 18.47 10.78 24.50
N LYS A 512 17.30 10.29 24.88
CA LYS A 512 16.26 9.82 23.93
C LYS A 512 15.77 10.92 23.01
N TYR A 513 15.77 12.20 23.43
CA TYR A 513 15.37 13.33 22.59
C TYR A 513 16.47 13.71 21.59
N PHE A 514 17.75 13.61 21.98
CA PHE A 514 18.86 13.78 21.04
C PHE A 514 18.87 12.68 19.98
N LEU A 515 18.67 11.44 20.39
CA LEU A 515 18.55 10.30 19.45
C LEU A 515 17.36 10.52 18.49
N LEU A 516 16.21 10.91 19.01
CA LEU A 516 15.03 11.20 18.20
C LEU A 516 15.31 12.28 17.15
N VAL A 517 15.88 13.42 17.57
CA VAL A 517 16.18 14.54 16.64
C VAL A 517 17.22 14.11 15.61
N GLY A 518 18.25 13.36 16.04
CA GLY A 518 19.25 12.83 15.14
C GLY A 518 18.65 11.90 14.06
N ILE A 519 17.81 10.94 14.47
CA ILE A 519 17.15 10.00 13.53
C ILE A 519 16.22 10.75 12.58
N ILE A 520 15.41 11.71 13.08
CA ILE A 520 14.56 12.53 12.22
C ILE A 520 15.41 13.33 11.23
N GLY A 521 16.51 13.97 11.67
CA GLY A 521 17.40 14.74 10.79
C GLY A 521 18.01 13.87 9.69
N VAL A 522 18.53 12.69 10.03
CA VAL A 522 19.08 11.74 9.07
C VAL A 522 18.03 11.21 8.11
N SER A 523 16.78 11.01 8.55
CA SER A 523 15.70 10.50 7.68
C SER A 523 15.34 11.45 6.53
N PHE A 524 15.68 12.72 6.61
CA PHE A 524 15.52 13.68 5.51
C PHE A 524 16.66 13.58 4.48
N ILE A 525 17.82 13.08 4.89
CA ILE A 525 18.98 12.91 4.00
C ILE A 525 18.92 11.54 3.34
N SER A 526 18.81 10.48 4.14
CA SER A 526 18.74 9.08 3.69
C SER A 526 17.85 8.28 4.64
N MET A 527 16.80 7.66 4.09
CA MET A 527 15.94 6.77 4.87
C MET A 527 16.65 5.49 5.25
N GLU A 528 17.54 4.99 4.40
CA GLU A 528 18.37 3.81 4.65
C GLU A 528 19.26 4.01 5.88
N THR A 529 20.02 5.11 5.91
CA THR A 529 20.87 5.44 7.07
C THR A 529 20.03 5.65 8.32
N ALA A 530 18.84 6.29 8.21
CA ALA A 530 17.94 6.44 9.34
C ALA A 530 17.43 5.10 9.85
N SER A 531 17.19 4.13 8.94
CA SER A 531 16.77 2.77 9.30
C SER A 531 17.87 2.04 10.07
N SER A 532 19.10 2.12 9.61
CA SER A 532 20.26 1.52 10.29
C SER A 532 20.47 2.11 11.69
N ILE A 533 20.28 3.44 11.86
CA ILE A 533 20.39 4.08 13.18
C ILE A 533 19.19 3.70 14.07
N ALA A 534 18.01 3.50 13.50
CA ALA A 534 16.82 3.08 14.26
C ALA A 534 16.93 1.65 14.83
N GLU A 535 17.90 0.83 14.40
CA GLU A 535 18.28 -0.43 15.04
C GLU A 535 18.72 -0.28 16.52
N ILE A 536 18.91 0.96 16.99
CA ILE A 536 19.02 1.25 18.44
C ILE A 536 17.78 0.78 19.21
N GLU A 537 16.62 0.60 18.53
CA GLU A 537 15.42 -0.02 19.08
C GLU A 537 15.52 -1.55 18.92
N PRO A 538 15.66 -2.33 20.03
CA PRO A 538 15.82 -3.77 19.95
C PRO A 538 14.52 -4.52 19.63
N PHE A 539 13.47 -3.81 19.20
CA PHE A 539 12.14 -4.35 18.96
C PHE A 539 12.14 -5.43 17.89
N LYS A 540 12.87 -5.18 16.83
CA LYS A 540 13.01 -6.10 15.70
C LYS A 540 13.67 -7.39 16.15
N THR A 541 14.75 -7.31 16.90
CA THR A 541 15.48 -8.48 17.41
C THR A 541 14.68 -9.27 18.46
N ALA A 542 14.16 -8.60 19.48
CA ALA A 542 13.56 -9.28 20.63
C ALA A 542 12.10 -9.70 20.39
N ILE A 543 11.34 -8.95 19.58
CA ILE A 543 9.91 -9.17 19.40
C ILE A 543 9.61 -9.81 18.05
N MET A 544 10.01 -9.17 16.93
CA MET A 544 9.66 -9.69 15.61
C MET A 544 10.45 -10.93 15.23
N ARG A 545 11.73 -11.02 15.65
CA ARG A 545 12.66 -12.10 15.29
C ARG A 545 12.89 -13.14 16.37
N HIS A 546 12.30 -12.99 17.53
CA HIS A 546 12.46 -13.94 18.64
C HIS A 546 13.93 -14.27 18.95
N PHE A 547 14.82 -13.25 18.86
CA PHE A 547 16.28 -13.36 18.98
C PHE A 547 16.98 -14.17 17.87
N ASN A 548 16.33 -14.49 16.77
CA ASN A 548 16.95 -15.14 15.62
C ASN A 548 17.52 -14.08 14.66
N ARG A 549 18.72 -13.56 15.00
CA ARG A 549 19.49 -12.56 14.23
C ARG A 549 20.99 -12.72 14.46
N GLY A 550 21.78 -11.98 13.71
CA GLY A 550 23.24 -11.95 13.89
C GLY A 550 23.65 -11.60 15.32
N LEU A 551 24.75 -12.19 15.78
CA LEU A 551 25.25 -12.08 17.15
C LEU A 551 25.34 -10.65 17.71
N PRO A 552 25.74 -9.60 16.96
CA PRO A 552 25.80 -8.23 17.49
C PRO A 552 24.44 -7.70 17.93
N TYR A 553 23.38 -7.96 17.17
CA TYR A 553 22.01 -7.49 17.48
C TYR A 553 21.41 -8.24 18.66
N VAL A 554 21.66 -9.56 18.72
CA VAL A 554 21.19 -10.40 19.83
C VAL A 554 21.91 -10.01 21.13
N SER A 555 23.24 -9.87 21.11
CA SER A 555 24.01 -9.45 22.28
C SER A 555 23.58 -8.08 22.80
N TYR A 556 23.35 -7.11 21.88
CA TYR A 556 22.81 -5.79 22.26
C TYR A 556 21.45 -5.88 22.95
N ALA A 557 20.52 -6.63 22.38
CA ALA A 557 19.19 -6.83 22.97
C ALA A 557 19.27 -7.51 24.35
N LEU A 558 20.13 -8.53 24.50
CA LEU A 558 20.36 -9.23 25.78
C LEU A 558 20.98 -8.32 26.84
N ILE A 559 21.97 -7.48 26.46
CA ILE A 559 22.55 -6.49 27.37
C ILE A 559 21.46 -5.55 27.92
N LEU A 560 20.56 -5.05 27.07
CA LEU A 560 19.46 -4.19 27.50
C LEU A 560 18.48 -4.91 28.45
N LEU A 561 18.24 -6.21 28.24
CA LEU A 561 17.41 -7.02 29.12
C LEU A 561 18.13 -7.30 30.46
N ILE A 562 19.43 -7.54 30.45
CA ILE A 562 20.26 -7.67 31.67
C ILE A 562 20.23 -6.37 32.47
N ILE A 563 20.36 -5.21 31.82
CA ILE A 563 20.20 -3.92 32.50
C ILE A 563 18.83 -3.83 33.18
N SER A 564 17.78 -4.38 32.54
CA SER A 564 16.41 -4.36 33.08
C SER A 564 16.24 -5.22 34.35
N ILE A 565 17.13 -6.17 34.62
CA ILE A 565 17.19 -6.94 35.88
C ILE A 565 17.45 -5.99 37.04
N PHE A 566 18.41 -5.09 36.89
CA PHE A 566 18.84 -4.15 37.93
C PHE A 566 18.05 -2.87 37.94
N MET A 567 17.68 -2.37 36.77
CA MET A 567 16.98 -1.09 36.52
C MET A 567 15.71 -1.29 35.69
N GLU A 568 14.56 -1.24 36.35
CA GLU A 568 13.27 -1.44 35.69
C GLU A 568 13.05 -0.53 34.50
N ARG A 569 12.80 -1.13 33.31
CA ARG A 569 12.57 -0.43 32.04
C ARG A 569 13.68 0.54 31.65
N GLY A 570 14.96 0.20 31.91
CA GLY A 570 16.12 1.07 31.69
C GLY A 570 16.21 1.64 30.26
N PHE A 571 16.03 0.81 29.24
CA PHE A 571 16.01 1.24 27.85
C PHE A 571 14.88 2.24 27.57
N CYS A 572 13.64 1.91 27.98
CA CYS A 572 12.46 2.75 27.72
C CYS A 572 12.54 4.12 28.41
N ARG A 573 13.28 4.22 29.51
CA ARG A 573 13.47 5.47 30.27
C ARG A 573 14.42 6.42 29.59
N PHE A 574 15.55 5.94 29.04
CA PHE A 574 16.68 6.78 28.69
C PHE A 574 17.03 6.78 27.20
N ILE A 575 16.84 5.66 26.49
CA ILE A 575 17.37 5.47 25.15
C ILE A 575 16.28 5.47 24.07
N CYS A 576 15.10 4.93 24.34
CA CYS A 576 14.06 4.68 23.35
C CYS A 576 13.59 5.95 22.59
N PRO A 577 13.88 6.11 21.27
CA PRO A 577 13.47 7.28 20.50
C PRO A 577 11.95 7.35 20.32
N LEU A 578 11.27 6.19 20.10
CA LEU A 578 9.80 6.14 20.08
C LEU A 578 9.21 6.69 21.41
N GLY A 579 9.76 6.26 22.55
CA GLY A 579 9.37 6.79 23.85
C GLY A 579 9.60 8.31 23.97
N GLY A 580 10.63 8.83 23.31
CA GLY A 580 10.90 10.27 23.18
C GLY A 580 9.84 11.01 22.39
N SER A 581 9.46 10.49 21.22
CA SER A 581 8.44 11.09 20.35
C SER A 581 7.07 11.14 21.02
N LEU A 582 6.65 10.03 21.65
CA LEU A 582 5.39 9.98 22.41
C LEU A 582 5.41 10.90 23.66
N ALA A 583 6.58 11.08 24.28
CA ALA A 583 6.71 12.03 25.40
C ALA A 583 6.54 13.48 24.96
N LEU A 584 7.04 13.84 23.77
CA LEU A 584 6.83 15.16 23.17
C LEU A 584 5.36 15.39 22.81
N LEU A 585 4.74 14.43 22.12
CA LEU A 585 3.31 14.48 21.78
C LEU A 585 2.44 14.57 23.05
N GLY A 586 2.77 13.81 24.10
CA GLY A 586 2.07 13.81 25.37
C GLY A 586 2.17 15.10 26.19
N LYS A 587 2.98 16.11 25.75
CA LYS A 587 2.94 17.45 26.35
C LYS A 587 1.66 18.23 26.02
N ILE A 588 0.98 17.84 24.92
CA ILE A 588 -0.28 18.46 24.46
C ILE A 588 -1.49 17.85 25.18
N ARG A 589 -1.28 16.89 26.08
CA ARG A 589 -2.36 16.13 26.72
C ARG A 589 -3.48 17.01 27.27
N ILE A 590 -4.71 16.50 27.17
CA ILE A 590 -5.93 17.20 27.57
C ILE A 590 -6.28 16.95 29.02
N THR A 591 -6.00 15.74 29.55
CA THR A 591 -6.44 15.33 30.90
C THR A 591 -5.30 14.84 31.78
N ASP A 592 -5.41 15.16 33.08
CA ASP A 592 -4.57 14.65 34.15
C ASP A 592 -5.43 13.99 35.23
N ASN A 593 -5.62 12.66 35.12
CA ASN A 593 -6.45 11.90 36.05
C ASN A 593 -5.67 11.10 37.13
N LEU A 594 -4.35 11.28 37.22
CA LEU A 594 -3.55 10.72 38.31
C LEU A 594 -3.56 11.65 39.53
N LYS A 595 -4.17 11.19 40.62
CA LYS A 595 -4.39 12.02 41.82
C LYS A 595 -3.17 12.09 42.70
N ARG A 596 -2.96 13.26 43.34
CA ARG A 596 -1.93 13.52 44.34
C ARG A 596 -2.52 14.40 45.45
N ARG A 597 -2.07 14.21 46.71
CA ARG A 597 -2.45 15.04 47.82
C ARG A 597 -1.41 16.12 48.07
N LYS A 598 -1.77 17.17 48.79
CA LYS A 598 -0.86 18.27 49.11
C LYS A 598 0.37 17.81 49.92
N GLU A 599 0.19 16.83 50.78
CA GLU A 599 1.20 16.23 51.66
C GLU A 599 2.18 15.30 50.92
N CYS A 600 1.89 14.97 49.66
CA CYS A 600 2.79 14.12 48.87
C CYS A 600 4.09 14.85 48.54
N GLY A 601 5.21 14.23 48.87
CA GLY A 601 6.57 14.76 48.68
C GLY A 601 7.14 15.40 49.94
N SER A 602 6.31 15.81 50.95
CA SER A 602 6.81 16.35 52.21
C SER A 602 5.79 16.12 53.33
N PRO A 603 6.06 15.23 54.27
CA PRO A 603 7.28 14.41 54.40
C PRO A 603 7.21 13.05 53.63
N CYS A 604 6.05 12.70 53.05
CA CYS A 604 5.80 11.35 52.49
C CYS A 604 6.42 11.12 51.08
N ASN A 605 7.27 10.13 50.94
CA ASN A 605 7.91 9.74 49.69
C ASN A 605 7.47 8.32 49.18
N LEU A 606 6.44 7.69 49.75
CA LEU A 606 6.00 6.34 49.39
C LEU A 606 5.72 6.16 47.89
N CYS A 607 4.96 7.10 47.29
CA CYS A 607 4.66 7.02 45.86
C CYS A 607 5.90 7.23 44.96
N SER A 608 6.88 7.98 45.40
CA SER A 608 8.16 8.17 44.70
C SER A 608 8.99 6.88 44.72
N THR A 609 9.06 6.22 45.91
CA THR A 609 9.76 4.94 46.07
C THR A 609 9.10 3.82 45.26
N SER A 610 7.76 3.78 45.21
CA SER A 610 7.00 2.78 44.49
C SER A 610 6.98 3.02 42.95
N CYS A 611 7.42 4.18 42.50
CA CYS A 611 7.43 4.49 41.06
C CYS A 611 8.59 3.75 40.35
N PRO A 612 8.30 2.78 39.48
CA PRO A 612 9.34 1.97 38.82
C PRO A 612 10.21 2.79 37.86
N VAL A 613 9.68 3.87 37.30
CA VAL A 613 10.39 4.72 36.32
C VAL A 613 10.87 6.05 36.92
N LYS A 614 10.68 6.25 38.23
CA LYS A 614 11.08 7.45 38.97
C LYS A 614 10.54 8.77 38.35
N ALA A 615 9.35 8.70 37.79
CA ALA A 615 8.63 9.87 37.28
C ALA A 615 8.11 10.80 38.41
N ILE A 616 8.33 10.47 39.67
CA ILE A 616 7.98 11.26 40.83
C ILE A 616 9.27 11.54 41.63
N PRO A 617 9.87 12.74 41.46
CA PRO A 617 11.09 13.09 42.16
C PRO A 617 10.88 13.15 43.69
N SER A 618 11.87 12.68 44.46
CA SER A 618 11.91 12.80 45.94
C SER A 618 12.57 14.06 46.39
N GLN A 619 13.29 14.77 45.52
CA GLN A 619 14.03 15.99 45.79
C GLN A 619 13.82 17.07 44.69
N GLY A 620 14.18 18.31 44.98
CA GLY A 620 14.17 19.41 44.04
C GLY A 620 12.80 20.07 43.85
N VAL A 621 12.71 21.00 42.87
CA VAL A 621 11.54 21.83 42.59
C VAL A 621 10.27 21.05 42.26
N ASN A 622 10.40 19.86 41.63
CA ASN A 622 9.30 19.01 41.25
C ASN A 622 9.03 17.88 42.26
N LYS A 623 9.53 18.02 43.47
CA LYS A 623 9.35 17.06 44.57
C LYS A 623 7.87 16.67 44.72
N GLY A 624 7.59 15.41 44.70
CA GLY A 624 6.24 14.84 44.88
C GLY A 624 5.29 15.05 43.70
N LYS A 625 5.64 15.79 42.62
CA LYS A 625 4.83 15.95 41.42
C LYS A 625 5.11 14.82 40.43
N ILE A 626 4.10 14.40 39.65
CA ILE A 626 4.27 13.42 38.61
C ILE A 626 4.77 14.11 37.35
N ILE A 627 5.96 13.73 36.84
CA ILE A 627 6.48 14.18 35.56
C ILE A 627 5.82 13.33 34.48
N MET A 628 4.73 13.83 33.89
CA MET A 628 3.88 13.07 32.99
C MET A 628 4.58 12.64 31.69
N SER A 629 5.57 13.42 31.21
CA SER A 629 6.41 13.02 30.07
C SER A 629 7.23 11.75 30.35
N GLU A 630 7.45 11.39 31.62
CA GLU A 630 8.20 10.22 32.03
C GLU A 630 7.31 9.11 32.64
N CYS A 631 6.04 9.40 32.88
CA CYS A 631 5.09 8.48 33.51
C CYS A 631 4.62 7.40 32.51
N PHE A 632 4.64 6.13 32.92
CA PHE A 632 4.13 4.97 32.17
C PHE A 632 2.74 4.51 32.60
N ARG A 633 2.07 5.27 33.45
CA ARG A 633 0.72 4.94 33.98
C ARG A 633 0.59 3.51 34.50
N CYS A 634 1.63 3.04 35.16
CA CYS A 634 1.63 1.71 35.79
C CYS A 634 0.74 1.64 37.02
N LEU A 635 0.21 2.72 37.52
CA LEU A 635 -0.64 2.90 38.69
C LEU A 635 -0.04 2.47 40.03
N ASP A 636 1.22 2.08 40.10
CA ASP A 636 1.86 1.67 41.38
C ASP A 636 1.81 2.78 42.41
N CYS A 637 1.97 4.04 41.99
CA CYS A 637 1.82 5.18 42.90
C CYS A 637 0.35 5.39 43.36
N GLN A 638 -0.65 4.98 42.53
CA GLN A 638 -2.06 5.07 42.90
C GLN A 638 -2.46 3.96 43.89
N LEU A 639 -1.82 2.79 43.81
CA LEU A 639 -1.99 1.75 44.82
C LEU A 639 -1.53 2.23 46.22
N GLU A 640 -0.41 2.92 46.31
CA GLU A 640 0.04 3.54 47.57
C GLU A 640 -0.87 4.69 48.00
N TYR A 641 -1.33 5.52 47.03
CA TYR A 641 -2.20 6.66 47.26
C TYR A 641 -3.58 6.24 47.82
N SER A 642 -4.13 5.10 47.40
CA SER A 642 -5.48 4.62 47.73
C SER A 642 -5.50 3.69 48.92
N ASP A 643 -4.33 3.28 49.43
CA ASP A 643 -4.22 2.30 50.54
C ASP A 643 -4.43 3.00 51.88
N ASN A 644 -5.52 2.65 52.56
CA ASN A 644 -5.91 3.21 53.86
C ASN A 644 -4.96 2.85 55.03
N HIS A 645 -4.15 1.81 54.87
CA HIS A 645 -3.21 1.35 55.88
C HIS A 645 -1.78 1.83 55.63
N ARG A 646 -1.46 2.26 54.44
CA ARG A 646 -0.09 2.64 54.04
C ARG A 646 0.06 4.13 53.75
N CYS A 647 -0.96 4.79 53.20
CA CYS A 647 -0.91 6.22 52.92
C CYS A 647 -1.00 7.06 54.20
N PRO A 648 0.07 7.74 54.66
CA PRO A 648 0.07 8.47 55.93
C PRO A 648 -1.10 9.42 56.15
N PRO A 649 -1.51 10.27 55.19
CA PRO A 649 -2.68 11.11 55.34
C PRO A 649 -3.99 10.33 55.56
N LEU A 650 -4.15 9.15 54.94
CA LEU A 650 -5.36 8.30 55.12
C LEU A 650 -5.34 7.60 56.47
N VAL A 651 -4.19 7.12 56.88
CA VAL A 651 -4.01 6.50 58.20
C VAL A 651 -4.35 7.52 59.31
N GLN A 652 -3.92 8.77 59.16
CA GLN A 652 -4.21 9.85 60.14
C GLN A 652 -5.70 10.26 60.12
N LEU A 653 -6.33 10.34 58.94
CA LEU A 653 -7.77 10.59 58.83
C LEU A 653 -8.61 9.45 59.42
N ASN A 654 -8.20 8.22 59.27
CA ASN A 654 -8.90 7.06 59.86
C ASN A 654 -8.73 7.02 61.40
N LYS A 655 -7.56 7.36 61.93
CA LYS A 655 -7.36 7.50 63.38
C LYS A 655 -8.27 8.59 64.00
N ASN A 656 -8.39 9.74 63.31
CA ASN A 656 -9.26 10.83 63.77
C ASN A 656 -10.78 10.55 63.59
N LYS A 657 -11.17 9.52 62.84
CA LYS A 657 -12.58 9.07 62.73
C LYS A 657 -12.97 8.04 63.80
N VAL A 658 -12.01 7.46 64.48
CA VAL A 658 -12.22 6.42 65.50
C VAL A 658 -12.19 7.07 66.92
N ILE A 659 -11.77 8.34 67.02
CA ILE A 659 -11.94 9.19 68.18
C ILE A 659 -13.22 10.04 68.00
#